data_e9313fa67ec554a324d2dbaf9d2403e6
#
_entry.id   e9313fa67ec554a324d2dbaf9d2403e6
#
_cell.length_a   1.000
_cell.length_b   1.000
_cell.length_c   1.000
_cell.angle_alpha   90.00
_cell.angle_beta   90.00
_cell.angle_gamma   90.00
#
_symmetry.space_group_name_H-M   'P 1'
#
loop_
_entity.id
_entity.type
_entity.pdbx_description
1 polymer ?
#
loop_
_entity_poly.entity_id
_entity_poly.type
_entity_poly.pdbx_seq_one_letter_code
_entity_poly.pdbx_strand_id
1 'polypeptide(L)'
;MNCIKVYLILLLSGLSVIVKAQNTITALVVEQETNQPVIGASITVQGNKTATAFTDNTGRFTISNATGKNITISFLGFKKLTAKAQNNATYRLVSTIAKVGEVVVTAQESRSLGAASVIQRHAMEHLQPSSFSDLLELLPGGRSKDPRLNAPNQIRLREATPPSNSQYATSSLGTSFVVDGAPISTNANMQRLKGAWETLATARENVNEGVDMRTISTDDIDKVEIVRGIPSVEYGDLTSGLVKIERKRGGNDLNARLKADMGSKLFYLAKGFEWANKWTLNLSTDFLDSKTDPRNKLETYKRLSVSARSGRKWSNDKTLSDFKLNLDYGGSFDGVKSDPELNYGNEETFRTRFNRFAISSSYSIKAKQQGWWRAFTATLASSYEQNTSERTRFIQLQRTTPAVYLMEDGESDAYLLPYKYTATQKVDGKPFNLFMKVNTTFSVPVKGWYNSLLLGADWNMDKNYGEGQIFDPFKPVYPLTSLRKRALKDIPANHTFAMYMEENIKLPIAKNRLELVGGVRFSRMFNIDGSYTVAKQFYPDVRFNAGWTFPRFKIADKFGTVRLAFGIGSHTKNPTIDQLYPENGYLDITQLNYYHSNEDYRRINVRTYVIDRVNKDLKPARNFKWEVSSDVNYDGYRFSITLFRENMTSGFRSVPVYAPYSYKEYDATGINPNTLTAPPSLEGLPYTVVSELFSRDRTSNGSRTLKEGIEYTFSTKRFESIHTRLTINGAWFKTTYENSQSVMVRPSAVLNNRQIGHVGIYKDNDRLTTEMANTNFTADTDIPRLKLGFSISAQCLWFTASQRKPLSNIPDSYMDASGNVHQWQAGDENDATLRWLVRDYNQSYYNRDVVPFSLNLNFKVTKKLLRDRLNIAMFCNKLWDYTPDYKSGTILIRRHVNPYFGLELNVKL
;
A
#
# COMPACT_ATOMS: atom_id res chain seq x y z
N MET A 1 -4.23 -42.03 -46.14
CA MET A 1 -4.68 -41.10 -45.08
C MET A 1 -5.88 -40.23 -45.48
N ASN A 2 -6.59 -40.53 -46.56
CA ASN A 2 -7.72 -39.71 -47.03
C ASN A 2 -9.11 -40.43 -46.98
N CYS A 3 -9.19 -41.67 -46.48
CA CYS A 3 -10.46 -42.37 -46.34
C CYS A 3 -11.15 -42.20 -44.97
N ILE A 4 -10.44 -41.82 -43.94
CA ILE A 4 -11.00 -41.65 -42.58
C ILE A 4 -11.79 -40.35 -42.43
N LYS A 5 -11.46 -39.30 -43.18
CA LYS A 5 -12.16 -38.00 -43.13
C LYS A 5 -13.55 -38.05 -43.77
N VAL A 6 -13.79 -38.94 -44.72
CA VAL A 6 -15.08 -39.06 -45.42
C VAL A 6 -16.06 -39.89 -44.56
N TYR A 7 -15.61 -40.85 -43.79
CA TYR A 7 -16.48 -41.63 -42.88
C TYR A 7 -16.93 -40.81 -41.66
N LEU A 8 -16.14 -39.83 -41.19
CA LEU A 8 -16.55 -38.99 -40.05
C LEU A 8 -17.60 -37.92 -40.47
N ILE A 9 -17.61 -37.49 -41.71
CA ILE A 9 -18.62 -36.56 -42.25
C ILE A 9 -19.94 -37.28 -42.58
N LEU A 10 -19.91 -38.53 -42.98
CA LEU A 10 -21.11 -39.35 -43.23
C LEU A 10 -21.75 -39.89 -41.95
N LEU A 11 -21.02 -40.01 -40.85
CA LEU A 11 -21.59 -40.38 -39.54
C LEU A 11 -22.25 -39.19 -38.83
N LEU A 12 -21.91 -37.97 -39.18
CA LEU A 12 -22.53 -36.75 -38.67
C LEU A 12 -23.78 -36.29 -39.43
N SER A 13 -24.07 -36.85 -40.62
CA SER A 13 -25.24 -36.49 -41.41
C SER A 13 -26.42 -37.47 -41.24
N GLY A 14 -26.26 -38.53 -40.43
CA GLY A 14 -27.26 -39.58 -40.28
C GLY A 14 -28.18 -39.47 -39.05
N LEU A 15 -27.99 -38.48 -38.17
CA LEU A 15 -28.85 -38.23 -37.00
C LEU A 15 -29.78 -37.02 -37.21
N SER A 16 -30.67 -37.12 -38.17
CA SER A 16 -31.88 -36.30 -38.20
C SER A 16 -32.81 -36.76 -37.09
N VAL A 17 -32.53 -36.36 -35.88
CA VAL A 17 -33.44 -36.47 -34.75
C VAL A 17 -34.62 -35.55 -35.02
N ILE A 18 -35.82 -36.14 -35.11
CA ILE A 18 -37.10 -35.47 -35.12
C ILE A 18 -37.13 -34.53 -33.89
N VAL A 19 -36.80 -33.27 -34.06
CA VAL A 19 -37.00 -32.26 -33.03
C VAL A 19 -38.48 -31.98 -32.95
N LYS A 20 -39.15 -32.60 -32.00
CA LYS A 20 -40.42 -32.07 -31.49
C LYS A 20 -40.15 -30.65 -31.09
N ALA A 21 -40.85 -29.67 -31.66
CA ALA A 21 -40.84 -28.29 -31.27
C ALA A 21 -41.16 -28.20 -29.76
N GLN A 22 -40.12 -28.16 -28.91
CA GLN A 22 -40.31 -27.89 -27.49
C GLN A 22 -40.62 -26.41 -27.37
N ASN A 23 -41.78 -26.09 -26.76
CA ASN A 23 -42.14 -24.72 -26.41
C ASN A 23 -41.07 -24.16 -25.41
N THR A 24 -40.12 -23.45 -25.94
CA THR A 24 -39.08 -22.82 -25.17
C THR A 24 -39.42 -21.36 -24.92
N ILE A 25 -39.21 -20.88 -23.68
CA ILE A 25 -39.34 -19.49 -23.29
C ILE A 25 -37.96 -18.91 -23.12
N THR A 26 -37.69 -17.79 -23.79
CA THR A 26 -36.50 -16.98 -23.60
C THR A 26 -36.88 -15.65 -22.95
N ALA A 27 -36.24 -15.27 -21.83
CA ALA A 27 -36.54 -14.03 -21.13
C ALA A 27 -35.28 -13.45 -20.46
N LEU A 28 -35.38 -12.20 -20.01
CA LEU A 28 -34.30 -11.44 -19.44
C LEU A 28 -34.51 -11.27 -17.92
N VAL A 29 -33.46 -11.38 -17.12
CA VAL A 29 -33.44 -11.06 -15.69
C VAL A 29 -32.50 -9.91 -15.45
N VAL A 30 -33.01 -8.85 -14.83
CA VAL A 30 -32.20 -7.64 -14.48
C VAL A 30 -32.40 -7.29 -13.02
N GLU A 31 -31.43 -6.59 -12.45
CA GLU A 31 -31.59 -5.95 -11.15
C GLU A 31 -32.55 -4.75 -11.26
N GLN A 32 -33.45 -4.61 -10.31
CA GLN A 32 -34.51 -3.59 -10.38
C GLN A 32 -33.95 -2.16 -10.33
N GLU A 33 -32.93 -1.92 -9.52
CA GLU A 33 -32.39 -0.57 -9.29
C GLU A 33 -31.42 -0.12 -10.38
N THR A 34 -30.55 -1.03 -10.83
CA THR A 34 -29.50 -0.69 -11.79
C THR A 34 -29.82 -1.02 -13.22
N ASN A 35 -30.91 -1.78 -13.47
CA ASN A 35 -31.22 -2.41 -14.77
C ASN A 35 -30.07 -3.26 -15.35
N GLN A 36 -29.10 -3.63 -14.53
CA GLN A 36 -28.01 -4.50 -14.95
C GLN A 36 -28.47 -5.95 -15.05
N PRO A 37 -28.01 -6.72 -16.05
CA PRO A 37 -28.37 -8.12 -16.17
C PRO A 37 -27.86 -8.93 -14.97
N VAL A 38 -28.73 -9.74 -14.40
CA VAL A 38 -28.38 -10.66 -13.33
C VAL A 38 -27.87 -11.96 -13.93
N ILE A 39 -26.58 -12.17 -13.89
CA ILE A 39 -25.87 -13.28 -14.51
C ILE A 39 -25.86 -14.50 -13.57
N GLY A 40 -26.18 -15.68 -14.07
CA GLY A 40 -26.16 -16.92 -13.29
C GLY A 40 -27.34 -17.07 -12.31
N ALA A 41 -28.43 -16.29 -12.47
CA ALA A 41 -29.67 -16.52 -11.74
C ALA A 41 -30.26 -17.89 -12.09
N SER A 42 -30.72 -18.62 -11.08
CA SER A 42 -31.36 -19.92 -11.25
C SER A 42 -32.85 -19.76 -11.49
N ILE A 43 -33.37 -20.34 -12.54
CA ILE A 43 -34.77 -20.35 -12.93
C ILE A 43 -35.30 -21.79 -12.80
N THR A 44 -36.35 -21.99 -12.00
CA THR A 44 -37.00 -23.31 -11.82
C THR A 44 -38.47 -23.19 -12.11
N VAL A 45 -39.01 -24.17 -12.82
CA VAL A 45 -40.47 -24.27 -13.08
C VAL A 45 -41.15 -24.89 -11.87
N GLN A 46 -42.22 -24.27 -11.37
CA GLN A 46 -43.02 -24.83 -10.27
C GLN A 46 -43.70 -26.11 -10.73
N GLY A 47 -43.62 -27.16 -9.93
CA GLY A 47 -44.16 -28.47 -10.21
C GLY A 47 -43.28 -29.40 -11.04
N ASN A 48 -42.15 -28.93 -11.57
CA ASN A 48 -41.21 -29.78 -12.31
C ASN A 48 -39.77 -29.54 -11.79
N LYS A 49 -39.30 -30.43 -10.93
CA LYS A 49 -37.95 -30.32 -10.29
C LYS A 49 -36.78 -30.49 -11.27
N THR A 50 -37.02 -30.98 -12.48
CA THR A 50 -35.98 -31.23 -13.50
C THR A 50 -35.84 -30.10 -14.52
N ALA A 51 -36.81 -29.17 -14.63
CA ALA A 51 -36.73 -28.03 -15.53
C ALA A 51 -36.05 -26.84 -14.84
N THR A 52 -34.74 -26.76 -14.95
CA THR A 52 -33.93 -25.68 -14.41
C THR A 52 -33.12 -25.02 -15.53
N ALA A 53 -33.08 -23.71 -15.54
CA ALA A 53 -32.20 -22.91 -16.40
C ALA A 53 -31.43 -21.91 -15.59
N PHE A 54 -30.34 -21.34 -16.16
CA PHE A 54 -29.59 -20.24 -15.57
C PHE A 54 -29.56 -19.09 -16.55
N THR A 55 -29.51 -17.86 -16.02
CA THR A 55 -29.23 -16.69 -16.86
C THR A 55 -27.80 -16.70 -17.34
N ASP A 56 -27.65 -16.40 -18.62
CA ASP A 56 -26.33 -16.20 -19.24
C ASP A 56 -25.70 -14.84 -18.89
N ASN A 57 -24.60 -14.53 -19.52
CA ASN A 57 -23.84 -13.29 -19.31
C ASN A 57 -24.57 -11.99 -19.71
N THR A 58 -25.72 -12.11 -20.38
CA THR A 58 -26.62 -10.98 -20.68
C THR A 58 -27.83 -10.94 -19.76
N GLY A 59 -27.91 -11.85 -18.78
CA GLY A 59 -29.08 -12.00 -17.93
C GLY A 59 -30.25 -12.73 -18.61
N ARG A 60 -30.06 -13.30 -19.81
CA ARG A 60 -31.09 -14.06 -20.49
C ARG A 60 -31.06 -15.54 -20.11
N PHE A 61 -32.20 -16.14 -20.06
CA PHE A 61 -32.34 -17.60 -19.89
C PHE A 61 -33.28 -18.18 -20.95
N THR A 62 -33.07 -19.42 -21.27
CA THR A 62 -33.97 -20.20 -22.09
C THR A 62 -34.40 -21.46 -21.33
N ILE A 63 -35.69 -21.66 -21.17
CA ILE A 63 -36.24 -22.79 -20.42
C ILE A 63 -37.34 -23.48 -21.23
N SER A 64 -37.30 -24.81 -21.30
CA SER A 64 -38.29 -25.63 -22.04
C SER A 64 -39.46 -26.02 -21.13
N ASN A 65 -40.63 -26.23 -21.72
CA ASN A 65 -41.86 -26.71 -21.07
C ASN A 65 -42.37 -25.79 -19.93
N ALA A 66 -42.09 -24.47 -20.02
CA ALA A 66 -42.44 -23.46 -18.99
C ALA A 66 -43.64 -22.60 -19.39
N THR A 67 -44.18 -22.70 -20.61
CA THR A 67 -45.27 -21.85 -21.12
C THR A 67 -46.50 -21.96 -20.21
N GLY A 68 -46.97 -20.80 -19.71
CA GLY A 68 -48.15 -20.72 -18.85
C GLY A 68 -47.95 -21.18 -17.41
N LYS A 69 -46.74 -21.70 -17.05
CA LYS A 69 -46.41 -22.13 -15.68
C LYS A 69 -45.75 -21.03 -14.91
N ASN A 70 -45.80 -21.13 -13.61
CA ASN A 70 -45.02 -20.24 -12.74
C ASN A 70 -43.56 -20.68 -12.73
N ILE A 71 -42.66 -19.72 -12.90
CA ILE A 71 -41.22 -19.88 -12.72
C ILE A 71 -40.79 -19.17 -11.44
N THR A 72 -39.82 -19.73 -10.80
CA THR A 72 -39.13 -19.09 -9.68
C THR A 72 -37.72 -18.73 -10.09
N ILE A 73 -37.42 -17.46 -10.03
CA ILE A 73 -36.10 -16.89 -10.31
C ILE A 73 -35.42 -16.60 -8.98
N SER A 74 -34.24 -17.13 -8.80
CA SER A 74 -33.47 -16.90 -7.57
C SER A 74 -31.99 -16.68 -7.88
N PHE A 75 -31.43 -15.67 -7.25
CA PHE A 75 -30.01 -15.38 -7.32
C PHE A 75 -29.50 -15.01 -5.93
N LEU A 76 -28.26 -15.33 -5.64
CA LEU A 76 -27.67 -15.05 -4.35
C LEU A 76 -27.53 -13.52 -4.18
N GLY A 77 -28.14 -12.97 -3.15
CA GLY A 77 -28.19 -11.51 -2.93
C GLY A 77 -29.42 -10.81 -3.48
N PHE A 78 -30.40 -11.58 -3.99
CA PHE A 78 -31.68 -11.04 -4.48
C PHE A 78 -32.88 -11.74 -3.85
N LYS A 79 -33.99 -11.00 -3.71
CA LYS A 79 -35.26 -11.60 -3.32
C LYS A 79 -35.70 -12.57 -4.41
N LYS A 80 -36.16 -13.74 -3.97
CA LYS A 80 -36.72 -14.75 -4.84
C LYS A 80 -37.99 -14.18 -5.51
N LEU A 81 -38.03 -14.21 -6.83
CA LEU A 81 -39.17 -13.76 -7.63
C LEU A 81 -39.94 -14.99 -8.16
N THR A 82 -41.23 -15.03 -7.92
CA THR A 82 -42.12 -16.04 -8.58
C THR A 82 -43.05 -15.28 -9.51
N ALA A 83 -43.04 -15.67 -10.80
CA ALA A 83 -43.84 -15.02 -11.82
C ALA A 83 -44.29 -16.05 -12.89
N LYS A 84 -45.33 -15.75 -13.68
CA LYS A 84 -45.65 -16.54 -14.84
C LYS A 84 -44.57 -16.47 -15.92
N ALA A 85 -44.23 -17.57 -16.51
CA ALA A 85 -43.25 -17.65 -17.59
C ALA A 85 -43.85 -17.05 -18.86
N GLN A 86 -43.20 -16.00 -19.39
CA GLN A 86 -43.60 -15.31 -20.63
C GLN A 86 -42.37 -15.15 -21.53
N ASN A 87 -42.56 -15.35 -22.80
CA ASN A 87 -41.48 -15.18 -23.78
C ASN A 87 -41.14 -13.70 -23.96
N ASN A 88 -39.86 -13.37 -24.06
CA ASN A 88 -39.32 -12.01 -24.18
C ASN A 88 -39.63 -11.07 -22.98
N ALA A 89 -40.07 -11.61 -21.85
CA ALA A 89 -40.34 -10.84 -20.64
C ALA A 89 -39.02 -10.38 -19.99
N THR A 90 -39.08 -9.25 -19.26
CA THR A 90 -38.00 -8.79 -18.39
C THR A 90 -38.43 -8.96 -16.93
N TYR A 91 -37.78 -9.86 -16.23
CA TYR A 91 -37.98 -10.09 -14.80
C TYR A 91 -37.00 -9.23 -13.98
N ARG A 92 -37.52 -8.48 -13.02
CA ARG A 92 -36.73 -7.57 -12.19
C ARG A 92 -36.52 -8.17 -10.81
N LEU A 93 -35.28 -8.46 -10.46
CA LEU A 93 -34.92 -8.95 -9.14
C LEU A 93 -34.56 -7.74 -8.24
N VAL A 94 -35.16 -7.74 -7.06
CA VAL A 94 -34.81 -6.78 -6.01
C VAL A 94 -33.58 -7.31 -5.27
N SER A 95 -32.50 -6.53 -5.26
CA SER A 95 -31.31 -6.87 -4.47
C SER A 95 -31.69 -6.98 -2.99
N THR A 96 -31.30 -8.09 -2.35
CA THR A 96 -31.44 -8.22 -0.88
C THR A 96 -30.30 -7.53 -0.16
N ILE A 97 -29.31 -7.04 -0.90
CA ILE A 97 -28.25 -6.18 -0.37
C ILE A 97 -28.82 -4.77 -0.13
N ALA A 98 -29.81 -4.37 -0.91
CA ALA A 98 -30.60 -3.16 -0.71
C ALA A 98 -31.94 -3.48 0.00
N LYS A 99 -31.91 -4.06 1.19
CA LYS A 99 -32.95 -3.73 2.16
C LYS A 99 -32.69 -2.28 2.56
N VAL A 100 -33.42 -1.35 1.99
CA VAL A 100 -33.58 0.00 2.53
C VAL A 100 -33.90 -0.16 4.02
N GLY A 101 -32.91 0.01 4.88
CA GLY A 101 -33.05 -0.10 6.34
C GLY A 101 -32.00 -0.91 7.09
N GLU A 102 -31.22 -1.78 6.47
CA GLU A 102 -30.16 -2.50 7.19
C GLU A 102 -28.80 -1.84 7.00
N VAL A 103 -28.42 -1.00 7.96
CA VAL A 103 -27.11 -0.35 7.99
C VAL A 103 -26.06 -1.38 8.41
N VAL A 104 -25.16 -1.75 7.51
CA VAL A 104 -23.99 -2.58 7.83
C VAL A 104 -22.85 -1.63 8.16
N VAL A 105 -22.45 -1.61 9.42
CA VAL A 105 -21.45 -0.67 9.96
C VAL A 105 -20.04 -1.27 10.03
N THR A 106 -19.85 -2.48 9.49
CA THR A 106 -18.56 -3.18 9.43
C THR A 106 -18.15 -3.44 7.97
N ALA A 107 -16.88 -3.73 7.74
CA ALA A 107 -16.43 -4.25 6.46
C ALA A 107 -17.10 -5.60 6.17
N GLN A 108 -17.42 -5.84 4.91
CA GLN A 108 -17.95 -7.12 4.45
C GLN A 108 -16.90 -7.84 3.62
N GLU A 109 -16.67 -9.12 3.92
CA GLU A 109 -15.85 -9.92 3.02
C GLU A 109 -16.54 -10.02 1.66
N SER A 110 -15.74 -9.73 0.61
CA SER A 110 -16.21 -9.76 -0.77
C SER A 110 -16.55 -11.20 -1.18
N ARG A 111 -17.51 -11.33 -2.07
CA ARG A 111 -17.81 -12.61 -2.72
C ARG A 111 -16.88 -12.91 -3.90
N SER A 112 -15.79 -12.14 -4.07
CA SER A 112 -14.71 -12.45 -5.02
C SER A 112 -14.05 -13.78 -4.65
N LEU A 113 -13.28 -14.36 -5.58
CA LEU A 113 -12.56 -15.62 -5.34
C LEU A 113 -11.37 -15.42 -4.40
N GLY A 114 -10.78 -14.21 -4.39
CA GLY A 114 -9.69 -13.84 -3.49
C GLY A 114 -10.19 -13.09 -2.25
N ALA A 115 -9.42 -13.17 -1.15
CA ALA A 115 -9.73 -12.46 0.09
C ALA A 115 -9.73 -10.94 -0.12
N ALA A 116 -10.90 -10.33 0.02
CA ALA A 116 -11.09 -8.90 -0.13
C ALA A 116 -12.20 -8.39 0.79
N SER A 117 -11.98 -7.25 1.42
CA SER A 117 -12.98 -6.57 2.25
C SER A 117 -13.56 -5.37 1.53
N VAL A 118 -14.87 -5.24 1.57
CA VAL A 118 -15.62 -4.10 1.02
C VAL A 118 -16.15 -3.25 2.16
N ILE A 119 -15.77 -1.98 2.16
CA ILE A 119 -16.22 -0.95 3.10
C ILE A 119 -17.13 -0.01 2.33
N GLN A 120 -18.40 0.01 2.67
CA GLN A 120 -19.39 0.88 2.05
C GLN A 120 -19.55 2.19 2.82
N ARG A 121 -20.18 3.19 2.20
CA ARG A 121 -20.40 4.52 2.77
C ARG A 121 -20.98 4.49 4.18
N HIS A 122 -21.97 3.66 4.45
CA HIS A 122 -22.61 3.57 5.77
C HIS A 122 -21.64 3.12 6.87
N ALA A 123 -20.72 2.20 6.54
CA ALA A 123 -19.70 1.79 7.51
C ALA A 123 -18.71 2.94 7.81
N MET A 124 -18.37 3.74 6.79
CA MET A 124 -17.53 4.93 6.97
C MET A 124 -18.24 6.02 7.78
N GLU A 125 -19.50 6.29 7.50
CA GLU A 125 -20.31 7.26 8.28
C GLU A 125 -20.45 6.84 9.75
N HIS A 126 -20.54 5.54 10.02
CA HIS A 126 -20.56 5.05 11.40
C HIS A 126 -19.18 5.11 12.07
N LEU A 127 -18.12 4.83 11.32
CA LEU A 127 -16.73 4.88 11.80
C LEU A 127 -16.27 6.29 12.13
N GLN A 128 -16.77 7.31 11.40
CA GLN A 128 -16.40 8.73 11.54
C GLN A 128 -14.88 8.98 11.32
N PRO A 129 -14.31 8.53 10.20
CA PRO A 129 -12.88 8.61 9.98
C PRO A 129 -12.41 10.05 9.81
N SER A 130 -11.20 10.36 10.27
CA SER A 130 -10.47 11.61 10.00
C SER A 130 -9.51 11.45 8.81
N SER A 131 -9.05 10.22 8.57
CA SER A 131 -8.19 9.86 7.44
C SER A 131 -8.51 8.45 6.94
N PHE A 132 -7.95 8.10 5.77
CA PHE A 132 -8.12 6.77 5.19
C PHE A 132 -7.59 5.65 6.10
N SER A 133 -6.57 5.91 6.92
CA SER A 133 -6.00 4.93 7.84
C SER A 133 -7.01 4.37 8.83
N ASP A 134 -8.01 5.17 9.20
CA ASP A 134 -9.01 4.78 10.20
C ASP A 134 -9.92 3.65 9.66
N LEU A 135 -10.06 3.55 8.33
CA LEU A 135 -10.84 2.48 7.69
C LEU A 135 -10.23 1.09 7.91
N LEU A 136 -8.93 1.01 8.18
CA LEU A 136 -8.23 -0.25 8.41
C LEU A 136 -8.66 -0.95 9.70
N GLU A 137 -9.28 -0.21 10.65
CA GLU A 137 -9.91 -0.78 11.85
C GLU A 137 -10.98 -1.83 11.49
N LEU A 138 -11.66 -1.66 10.37
CA LEU A 138 -12.76 -2.53 9.94
C LEU A 138 -12.30 -3.84 9.31
N LEU A 139 -11.02 -3.98 8.99
CA LEU A 139 -10.45 -5.20 8.39
C LEU A 139 -10.26 -6.29 9.44
N PRO A 140 -10.27 -7.59 9.05
CA PRO A 140 -9.78 -8.65 9.92
C PRO A 140 -8.35 -8.37 10.38
N GLY A 141 -8.11 -8.43 11.70
CA GLY A 141 -6.83 -8.05 12.28
C GLY A 141 -6.64 -6.54 12.51
N GLY A 142 -7.56 -5.70 12.03
CA GLY A 142 -7.55 -4.25 12.27
C GLY A 142 -7.91 -3.89 13.72
N ARG A 143 -7.37 -2.77 14.21
CA ARG A 143 -7.69 -2.22 15.53
C ARG A 143 -7.82 -0.72 15.45
N SER A 144 -8.65 -0.14 16.31
CA SER A 144 -8.76 1.30 16.48
C SER A 144 -7.43 1.90 16.93
N LYS A 145 -7.00 2.94 16.24
CA LYS A 145 -5.81 3.72 16.59
C LYS A 145 -6.20 5.19 16.66
N ASP A 146 -5.63 5.90 17.62
CA ASP A 146 -5.80 7.35 17.63
C ASP A 146 -5.13 7.94 16.36
N PRO A 147 -5.78 8.87 15.67
CA PRO A 147 -5.22 9.48 14.47
C PRO A 147 -3.86 10.15 14.77
N ARG A 148 -2.80 9.67 14.13
CA ARG A 148 -1.48 10.29 14.18
C ARG A 148 -1.21 10.89 12.81
N LEU A 149 -1.49 12.19 12.67
CA LEU A 149 -1.37 12.90 11.38
C LEU A 149 -0.08 13.73 11.28
N ASN A 150 0.79 13.68 12.27
CA ASN A 150 2.09 14.37 12.29
C ASN A 150 3.22 13.62 11.57
N ALA A 151 2.97 12.43 11.07
CA ALA A 151 3.91 11.64 10.26
C ALA A 151 3.18 10.90 9.14
N PRO A 152 3.84 10.57 8.01
CA PRO A 152 3.26 9.74 6.96
C PRO A 152 2.68 8.45 7.51
N ASN A 153 1.57 8.02 6.94
CA ASN A 153 0.86 6.84 7.39
C ASN A 153 0.64 5.89 6.20
N GLN A 154 1.44 4.83 6.15
CA GLN A 154 1.43 3.85 5.07
C GLN A 154 0.61 2.62 5.44
N ILE A 155 -0.05 2.04 4.45
CA ILE A 155 -0.83 0.82 4.62
C ILE A 155 0.08 -0.40 4.79
N ARG A 156 -0.30 -1.29 5.71
CA ARG A 156 0.32 -2.61 5.86
C ARG A 156 -0.77 -3.66 5.95
N LEU A 157 -0.70 -4.65 5.09
CA LEU A 157 -1.72 -5.69 4.98
C LEU A 157 -1.13 -7.03 5.40
N ARG A 158 -1.89 -7.80 6.20
CA ARG A 158 -1.51 -9.16 6.62
C ARG A 158 -0.12 -9.21 7.25
N GLU A 159 0.17 -8.27 8.11
CA GLU A 159 1.50 -8.12 8.72
C GLU A 159 1.36 -7.92 10.22
N ALA A 160 2.09 -8.73 10.99
CA ALA A 160 2.23 -8.48 12.42
C ALA A 160 3.00 -7.17 12.64
N THR A 161 3.03 -6.67 13.89
CA THR A 161 3.68 -5.40 14.22
C THR A 161 5.07 -5.32 13.58
N PRO A 162 5.31 -4.35 12.68
CA PRO A 162 6.60 -4.26 12.02
C PRO A 162 7.68 -3.82 12.99
N PRO A 163 8.91 -4.28 12.80
CA PRO A 163 10.04 -3.73 13.52
C PRO A 163 10.28 -2.28 13.14
N SER A 164 10.93 -1.52 14.01
CA SER A 164 11.31 -0.12 13.77
C SER A 164 12.30 0.07 12.61
N ASN A 165 12.93 -1.00 12.13
CA ASN A 165 13.92 -0.96 11.05
C ASN A 165 13.23 -0.78 9.69
N SER A 166 13.53 0.32 8.99
CA SER A 166 13.03 0.66 7.65
C SER A 166 13.36 -0.37 6.57
N GLN A 167 14.40 -1.19 6.77
CA GLN A 167 14.80 -2.27 5.83
C GLN A 167 13.71 -3.34 5.63
N TYR A 168 12.73 -3.40 6.52
CA TYR A 168 11.58 -4.31 6.45
C TYR A 168 10.29 -3.64 5.94
N ALA A 169 10.31 -2.33 5.66
CA ALA A 169 9.13 -1.56 5.29
C ALA A 169 8.71 -1.72 3.80
N THR A 170 8.90 -2.89 3.21
CA THR A 170 8.64 -3.14 1.77
C THR A 170 7.16 -3.38 1.45
N SER A 171 6.34 -3.66 2.45
CA SER A 171 4.94 -4.07 2.29
C SER A 171 4.05 -2.93 1.77
N SER A 172 4.25 -1.71 2.26
CA SER A 172 3.46 -0.54 1.87
C SER A 172 3.79 -0.06 0.45
N LEU A 173 5.06 -0.13 0.04
CA LEU A 173 5.47 0.15 -1.34
C LEU A 173 4.82 -0.83 -2.33
N GLY A 174 4.61 -2.08 -1.90
CA GLY A 174 3.97 -3.12 -2.68
C GLY A 174 2.43 -3.07 -2.67
N THR A 175 1.79 -2.06 -2.07
CA THR A 175 0.33 -1.90 -2.08
C THR A 175 -0.07 -0.82 -3.07
N SER A 176 -0.87 -1.19 -4.06
CA SER A 176 -1.37 -0.27 -5.09
C SER A 176 -2.67 0.39 -4.65
N PHE A 177 -2.79 1.70 -4.82
CA PHE A 177 -4.02 2.47 -4.63
C PHE A 177 -4.58 2.91 -5.97
N VAL A 178 -5.85 2.60 -6.22
CA VAL A 178 -6.56 2.95 -7.47
C VAL A 178 -7.82 3.73 -7.13
N VAL A 179 -7.89 4.99 -7.55
CA VAL A 179 -9.03 5.89 -7.32
C VAL A 179 -9.78 6.09 -8.62
N ASP A 180 -11.06 5.71 -8.67
CA ASP A 180 -11.92 5.78 -9.87
C ASP A 180 -11.27 5.15 -11.12
N GLY A 181 -10.44 4.11 -10.96
CA GLY A 181 -9.74 3.41 -12.04
C GLY A 181 -8.33 3.91 -12.37
N ALA A 182 -7.88 5.01 -11.78
CA ALA A 182 -6.54 5.58 -11.94
C ALA A 182 -5.64 5.25 -10.75
N PRO A 183 -4.42 4.74 -10.94
CA PRO A 183 -3.50 4.46 -9.85
C PRO A 183 -2.89 5.76 -9.27
N ILE A 184 -2.57 5.75 -7.98
CA ILE A 184 -1.70 6.75 -7.34
C ILE A 184 -0.27 6.21 -7.41
N SER A 185 0.58 6.85 -8.20
CA SER A 185 2.00 6.47 -8.29
C SER A 185 2.84 7.25 -7.28
N THR A 186 3.79 6.55 -6.65
CA THR A 186 4.84 7.12 -5.80
C THR A 186 6.23 6.79 -6.32
N ASN A 187 6.34 6.24 -7.54
CA ASN A 187 7.60 5.75 -8.11
C ASN A 187 8.61 6.88 -8.41
N ALA A 188 8.11 8.12 -8.61
CA ALA A 188 8.95 9.31 -8.83
C ALA A 188 9.27 10.07 -7.54
N ASN A 189 8.89 9.57 -6.36
CA ASN A 189 9.20 10.21 -5.09
C ASN A 189 10.69 10.02 -4.76
N MET A 190 11.41 11.14 -4.66
CA MET A 190 12.85 11.18 -4.37
C MET A 190 13.19 12.25 -3.32
N GLN A 191 12.16 12.87 -2.71
CA GLN A 191 12.26 14.03 -1.85
C GLN A 191 12.68 13.64 -0.43
N ARG A 192 13.91 13.14 -0.28
CA ARG A 192 14.55 12.85 0.99
C ARG A 192 15.47 14.00 1.39
N LEU A 193 15.32 14.54 2.59
CA LEU A 193 16.22 15.55 3.13
C LEU A 193 17.56 14.88 3.53
N LYS A 194 18.53 14.98 2.65
CA LYS A 194 19.80 14.28 2.78
C LYS A 194 20.64 14.83 3.96
N GLY A 195 21.35 13.93 4.62
CA GLY A 195 22.14 14.25 5.81
C GLY A 195 21.34 14.34 7.10
N ALA A 196 20.02 14.38 7.04
CA ALA A 196 19.16 14.35 8.21
C ALA A 196 19.26 12.99 8.93
N TRP A 197 19.51 13.05 10.22
CA TRP A 197 19.60 11.87 11.10
C TRP A 197 18.66 11.96 12.30
N GLU A 198 18.15 13.17 12.59
CA GLU A 198 17.19 13.37 13.67
C GLU A 198 15.79 12.82 13.31
N THR A 199 15.12 12.27 14.32
CA THR A 199 13.79 11.66 14.19
C THR A 199 12.74 12.61 13.61
N LEU A 200 12.88 13.92 13.86
CA LEU A 200 11.96 14.94 13.36
C LEU A 200 11.88 14.97 11.83
N ALA A 201 13.01 14.88 11.14
CA ALA A 201 13.08 14.89 9.69
C ALA A 201 12.83 13.48 9.10
N THR A 202 13.50 12.47 9.65
CA THR A 202 13.42 11.09 9.13
C THR A 202 12.03 10.46 9.28
N ALA A 203 11.31 10.79 10.36
CA ALA A 203 9.95 10.31 10.56
C ALA A 203 8.91 10.90 9.57
N ARG A 204 9.29 11.92 8.77
CA ARG A 204 8.42 12.56 7.77
C ARG A 204 8.78 12.21 6.33
N GLU A 205 9.78 11.38 6.13
CA GLU A 205 10.12 10.86 4.80
C GLU A 205 9.05 9.88 4.29
N ASN A 206 8.81 9.89 2.98
CA ASN A 206 7.88 8.99 2.29
C ASN A 206 8.46 8.45 0.97
N VAL A 207 9.78 8.38 0.86
CA VAL A 207 10.46 7.85 -0.34
C VAL A 207 10.59 6.34 -0.22
N ASN A 208 10.13 5.61 -1.24
CA ASN A 208 10.08 4.15 -1.30
C ASN A 208 9.17 3.48 -0.24
N GLU A 209 8.24 4.23 0.35
CA GLU A 209 7.36 3.72 1.40
C GLU A 209 5.88 3.59 0.97
N GLY A 210 5.55 3.93 -0.28
CA GLY A 210 4.20 3.84 -0.82
C GLY A 210 3.34 5.07 -0.53
N VAL A 211 2.01 4.91 -0.60
CA VAL A 211 1.06 6.02 -0.51
C VAL A 211 0.85 6.46 0.93
N ASP A 212 0.98 7.76 1.20
CA ASP A 212 0.62 8.35 2.48
C ASP A 212 -0.90 8.52 2.59
N MET A 213 -1.52 7.71 3.43
CA MET A 213 -2.98 7.68 3.63
C MET A 213 -3.54 8.97 4.25
N ARG A 214 -2.72 9.83 4.87
CA ARG A 214 -3.15 11.14 5.40
C ARG A 214 -3.69 12.04 4.30
N THR A 215 -3.16 11.89 3.08
CA THR A 215 -3.51 12.73 1.93
C THR A 215 -4.86 12.36 1.30
N ILE A 216 -5.45 11.23 1.69
CA ILE A 216 -6.71 10.73 1.12
C ILE A 216 -7.88 11.12 2.02
N SER A 217 -8.76 12.01 1.52
CA SER A 217 -10.05 12.32 2.16
C SER A 217 -11.02 11.16 2.04
N THR A 218 -11.76 10.86 3.12
CA THR A 218 -12.75 9.78 3.16
C THR A 218 -14.17 10.25 2.85
N ASP A 219 -14.40 11.56 2.79
CA ASP A 219 -15.75 12.13 2.73
C ASP A 219 -16.43 11.94 1.37
N ASP A 220 -15.65 11.93 0.31
CA ASP A 220 -16.13 11.68 -1.06
C ASP A 220 -16.26 10.21 -1.42
N ILE A 221 -15.75 9.34 -0.58
CA ILE A 221 -15.71 7.90 -0.88
C ILE A 221 -17.10 7.30 -0.72
N ASP A 222 -17.54 6.56 -1.72
CA ASP A 222 -18.76 5.74 -1.70
C ASP A 222 -18.45 4.31 -1.29
N LYS A 223 -17.38 3.76 -1.86
CA LYS A 223 -16.97 2.37 -1.61
C LYS A 223 -15.44 2.24 -1.64
N VAL A 224 -14.92 1.45 -0.72
CA VAL A 224 -13.53 0.97 -0.73
C VAL A 224 -13.54 -0.55 -0.82
N GLU A 225 -12.73 -1.09 -1.72
CA GLU A 225 -12.43 -2.53 -1.77
C GLU A 225 -10.95 -2.74 -1.53
N ILE A 226 -10.60 -3.48 -0.49
CA ILE A 226 -9.23 -3.80 -0.11
C ILE A 226 -9.00 -5.27 -0.40
N VAL A 227 -8.28 -5.57 -1.49
CA VAL A 227 -7.91 -6.92 -1.91
C VAL A 227 -6.59 -7.28 -1.25
N ARG A 228 -6.63 -8.19 -0.31
CA ARG A 228 -5.45 -8.69 0.43
C ARG A 228 -4.89 -9.95 -0.23
N GLY A 229 -5.75 -10.73 -0.88
CA GLY A 229 -5.42 -11.97 -1.57
C GLY A 229 -4.82 -11.75 -2.95
N ILE A 230 -5.35 -12.47 -3.93
CA ILE A 230 -4.87 -12.49 -5.32
C ILE A 230 -5.83 -11.68 -6.20
N PRO A 231 -5.47 -10.43 -6.56
CA PRO A 231 -6.29 -9.59 -7.43
C PRO A 231 -6.22 -10.05 -8.89
N SER A 232 -7.15 -9.55 -9.72
CA SER A 232 -7.11 -9.70 -11.18
C SER A 232 -5.76 -9.23 -11.76
N VAL A 233 -5.33 -9.87 -12.86
CA VAL A 233 -4.12 -9.48 -13.62
C VAL A 233 -4.23 -8.11 -14.27
N GLU A 234 -5.42 -7.52 -14.33
CA GLU A 234 -5.65 -6.13 -14.73
C GLU A 234 -4.81 -5.14 -13.91
N TYR A 235 -4.51 -5.50 -12.64
CA TYR A 235 -3.74 -4.67 -11.71
C TYR A 235 -2.36 -5.25 -11.51
N GLY A 236 -1.34 -4.43 -11.73
CA GLY A 236 0.08 -4.80 -11.59
C GLY A 236 0.85 -3.84 -10.72
N ASP A 237 2.18 -4.00 -10.75
CA ASP A 237 3.14 -3.21 -9.95
C ASP A 237 2.83 -3.25 -8.46
N LEU A 238 2.48 -4.43 -7.95
CA LEU A 238 2.10 -4.67 -6.55
C LEU A 238 2.58 -6.03 -6.07
N THR A 239 2.98 -6.13 -4.79
CA THR A 239 3.36 -7.38 -4.12
C THR A 239 2.51 -7.67 -2.88
N SER A 240 1.90 -6.65 -2.27
CA SER A 240 1.19 -6.79 -0.99
C SER A 240 -0.32 -6.82 -1.15
N GLY A 241 -0.91 -5.84 -1.83
CA GLY A 241 -2.35 -5.78 -2.00
C GLY A 241 -2.81 -4.66 -2.92
N LEU A 242 -4.13 -4.54 -3.05
CA LEU A 242 -4.77 -3.54 -3.90
C LEU A 242 -5.89 -2.84 -3.13
N VAL A 243 -5.88 -1.53 -3.13
CA VAL A 243 -6.92 -0.67 -2.57
C VAL A 243 -7.65 0.01 -3.73
N LYS A 244 -8.93 -0.31 -3.92
CA LYS A 244 -9.78 0.34 -4.92
C LYS A 244 -10.75 1.29 -4.23
N ILE A 245 -10.76 2.54 -4.65
CA ILE A 245 -11.59 3.61 -4.11
C ILE A 245 -12.54 4.07 -5.20
N GLU A 246 -13.82 3.96 -4.94
CA GLU A 246 -14.89 4.51 -5.78
C GLU A 246 -15.51 5.71 -5.06
N ARG A 247 -15.61 6.85 -5.75
CA ARG A 247 -16.12 8.09 -5.17
C ARG A 247 -17.56 8.37 -5.61
N LYS A 248 -18.29 9.11 -4.79
CA LYS A 248 -19.67 9.54 -5.05
C LYS A 248 -19.84 10.27 -6.38
N ARG A 249 -20.92 9.95 -7.10
CA ARG A 249 -21.29 10.58 -8.35
C ARG A 249 -22.81 10.75 -8.44
N GLY A 250 -23.23 11.90 -9.00
CA GLY A 250 -24.64 12.23 -9.15
C GLY A 250 -25.29 12.72 -7.85
N GLY A 251 -26.62 12.85 -7.88
CA GLY A 251 -27.42 13.43 -6.81
C GLY A 251 -27.44 14.96 -6.82
N ASN A 252 -28.39 15.54 -6.09
CA ASN A 252 -28.57 17.00 -5.99
C ASN A 252 -28.41 17.53 -4.57
N ASP A 253 -27.99 16.66 -3.65
CA ASP A 253 -27.90 17.02 -2.24
C ASP A 253 -26.69 17.93 -1.96
N LEU A 254 -26.89 18.89 -1.07
CA LEU A 254 -25.81 19.61 -0.39
C LEU A 254 -25.47 18.85 0.88
N ASN A 255 -24.23 18.45 1.03
CA ASN A 255 -23.73 17.72 2.20
C ASN A 255 -22.65 18.55 2.90
N ALA A 256 -22.79 18.75 4.20
CA ALA A 256 -21.77 19.36 5.03
C ALA A 256 -21.45 18.45 6.22
N ARG A 257 -20.16 18.36 6.59
CA ARG A 257 -19.70 17.61 7.74
C ARG A 257 -18.74 18.47 8.56
N LEU A 258 -18.98 18.51 9.85
CA LEU A 258 -18.12 19.12 10.84
C LEU A 258 -17.73 18.05 11.84
N LYS A 259 -16.45 17.85 12.05
CA LYS A 259 -15.96 16.93 13.07
C LYS A 259 -14.91 17.64 13.93
N ALA A 260 -15.00 17.41 15.23
CA ALA A 260 -13.97 17.83 16.17
C ALA A 260 -13.67 16.66 17.11
N ASP A 261 -12.41 16.34 17.25
CA ASP A 261 -11.91 15.34 18.18
C ASP A 261 -10.73 15.89 18.99
N MET A 262 -10.10 15.07 19.84
CA MET A 262 -9.04 15.52 20.74
C MET A 262 -7.80 16.06 20.01
N GLY A 263 -7.58 15.69 18.76
CA GLY A 263 -6.39 16.06 17.99
C GLY A 263 -6.69 16.73 16.66
N SER A 264 -7.96 16.78 16.21
CA SER A 264 -8.27 17.29 14.88
C SER A 264 -9.62 17.99 14.75
N LYS A 265 -9.70 18.89 13.77
CA LYS A 265 -10.93 19.55 13.30
C LYS A 265 -11.05 19.35 11.80
N LEU A 266 -12.18 18.85 11.34
CA LEU A 266 -12.45 18.57 9.94
C LEU A 266 -13.73 19.30 9.50
N PHE A 267 -13.64 19.94 8.34
CA PHE A 267 -14.74 20.60 7.65
C PHE A 267 -14.86 20.00 6.25
N TYR A 268 -16.01 19.54 5.88
CA TYR A 268 -16.32 19.06 4.54
C TYR A 268 -17.57 19.68 4.00
N LEU A 269 -17.57 20.03 2.73
CA LEU A 269 -18.70 20.55 1.99
C LEU A 269 -18.74 19.95 0.59
N ALA A 270 -19.88 19.44 0.17
CA ALA A 270 -20.08 18.94 -1.18
C ALA A 270 -21.47 19.23 -1.72
N LYS A 271 -21.54 19.51 -3.02
CA LYS A 271 -22.78 19.70 -3.76
C LYS A 271 -22.77 18.85 -5.03
N GLY A 272 -23.83 18.09 -5.22
CA GLY A 272 -24.13 17.40 -6.46
C GLY A 272 -25.04 18.22 -7.37
N PHE A 273 -24.90 17.98 -8.66
CA PHE A 273 -25.78 18.52 -9.70
C PHE A 273 -26.08 17.39 -10.70
N GLU A 274 -27.31 17.24 -11.04
CA GLU A 274 -27.76 16.27 -12.03
C GLU A 274 -28.71 16.94 -13.03
N TRP A 275 -28.43 16.87 -14.30
CA TRP A 275 -29.20 17.47 -15.38
C TRP A 275 -30.04 16.42 -16.13
N ALA A 276 -31.13 16.86 -16.76
CA ALA A 276 -32.05 16.02 -17.52
C ALA A 276 -31.37 15.22 -18.66
N ASN A 277 -30.26 15.74 -19.22
CA ASN A 277 -29.43 15.07 -20.24
C ASN A 277 -28.46 14.03 -19.67
N LYS A 278 -28.64 13.65 -18.38
CA LYS A 278 -27.85 12.66 -17.61
C LYS A 278 -26.38 13.03 -17.38
N TRP A 279 -26.03 14.28 -17.53
CA TRP A 279 -24.78 14.80 -16.99
C TRP A 279 -24.88 14.94 -15.47
N THR A 280 -23.80 14.57 -14.80
CA THR A 280 -23.66 14.77 -13.35
C THR A 280 -22.39 15.57 -13.08
N LEU A 281 -22.42 16.41 -12.04
CA LEU A 281 -21.24 17.10 -11.52
C LEU A 281 -21.31 17.04 -9.98
N ASN A 282 -20.23 16.65 -9.35
CA ASN A 282 -20.05 16.74 -7.91
C ASN A 282 -18.84 17.62 -7.61
N LEU A 283 -19.09 18.66 -6.85
CA LEU A 283 -18.04 19.53 -6.31
C LEU A 283 -17.91 19.26 -4.82
N SER A 284 -16.70 19.14 -4.33
CA SER A 284 -16.43 18.89 -2.92
C SER A 284 -15.14 19.55 -2.47
N THR A 285 -15.12 19.94 -1.21
CA THR A 285 -13.93 20.41 -0.52
C THR A 285 -13.88 19.85 0.89
N ASP A 286 -12.68 19.51 1.35
CA ASP A 286 -12.43 19.11 2.73
C ASP A 286 -11.23 19.89 3.27
N PHE A 287 -11.34 20.31 4.52
CA PHE A 287 -10.26 20.94 5.25
C PHE A 287 -10.08 20.24 6.61
N LEU A 288 -8.87 19.82 6.89
CA LEU A 288 -8.48 19.20 8.15
C LEU A 288 -7.36 20.00 8.79
N ASP A 289 -7.53 20.37 10.06
CA ASP A 289 -6.48 20.91 10.94
C ASP A 289 -6.25 19.91 12.08
N SER A 290 -5.02 19.43 12.22
CA SER A 290 -4.68 18.40 13.19
C SER A 290 -3.38 18.71 13.91
N LYS A 291 -3.35 18.34 15.20
CA LYS A 291 -2.20 18.41 16.08
C LYS A 291 -2.14 17.16 16.95
N THR A 292 -0.96 16.68 17.25
CA THR A 292 -0.79 15.57 18.19
C THR A 292 -1.25 15.93 19.61
N ASP A 293 -0.92 17.15 20.04
CA ASP A 293 -1.47 17.78 21.24
C ASP A 293 -2.06 19.14 20.83
N PRO A 294 -3.39 19.35 21.02
CA PRO A 294 -4.02 20.62 20.67
C PRO A 294 -3.43 21.85 21.35
N ARG A 295 -2.81 21.67 22.51
CA ARG A 295 -2.13 22.74 23.27
C ARG A 295 -0.78 23.12 22.65
N ASN A 296 -0.16 22.21 21.87
CA ASN A 296 1.12 22.46 21.23
C ASN A 296 0.95 23.43 20.05
N LYS A 297 1.38 24.68 20.22
CA LYS A 297 1.37 25.71 19.18
C LYS A 297 2.52 25.59 18.18
N LEU A 298 3.49 24.74 18.49
CA LEU A 298 4.74 24.59 17.73
C LEU A 298 4.63 23.54 16.63
N GLU A 299 3.57 22.71 16.66
CA GLU A 299 3.30 21.68 15.66
C GLU A 299 2.00 21.97 14.89
N THR A 300 2.01 21.70 13.60
CA THR A 300 0.83 21.85 12.73
C THR A 300 0.83 20.82 11.63
N TYR A 301 -0.35 20.27 11.35
CA TYR A 301 -0.65 19.53 10.13
C TYR A 301 -1.99 20.01 9.59
N LYS A 302 -2.03 20.46 8.34
CA LYS A 302 -3.25 20.88 7.66
C LYS A 302 -3.36 20.16 6.32
N ARG A 303 -4.57 19.74 5.97
CA ARG A 303 -4.92 19.17 4.66
C ARG A 303 -6.06 19.97 4.05
N LEU A 304 -5.95 20.27 2.76
CA LEU A 304 -7.02 20.80 1.93
C LEU A 304 -7.18 19.90 0.72
N SER A 305 -8.39 19.43 0.47
CA SER A 305 -8.72 18.69 -0.75
C SER A 305 -9.87 19.39 -1.47
N VAL A 306 -9.78 19.49 -2.79
CA VAL A 306 -10.84 20.00 -3.66
C VAL A 306 -11.00 19.03 -4.82
N SER A 307 -12.24 18.68 -5.13
CA SER A 307 -12.53 17.72 -6.20
C SER A 307 -13.75 18.17 -7.02
N ALA A 308 -13.60 18.06 -8.35
CA ALA A 308 -14.69 18.20 -9.30
C ALA A 308 -14.81 16.92 -10.11
N ARG A 309 -15.95 16.24 -9.99
CA ARG A 309 -16.20 14.96 -10.65
C ARG A 309 -17.40 15.06 -11.56
N SER A 310 -17.18 14.98 -12.86
CA SER A 310 -18.23 14.99 -13.88
C SER A 310 -18.40 13.60 -14.49
N GLY A 311 -19.57 13.32 -14.98
CA GLY A 311 -19.85 12.08 -15.70
C GLY A 311 -21.16 12.11 -16.48
N ARG A 312 -21.25 11.21 -17.42
CA ARG A 312 -22.45 11.00 -18.22
C ARG A 312 -22.64 9.54 -18.55
N LYS A 313 -23.86 9.05 -18.34
CA LYS A 313 -24.27 7.72 -18.81
C LYS A 313 -25.33 7.89 -19.90
N TRP A 314 -25.11 7.22 -21.02
CA TRP A 314 -26.10 7.19 -22.10
C TRP A 314 -26.16 5.78 -22.70
N SER A 315 -27.24 5.53 -23.37
CA SER A 315 -27.61 4.21 -23.81
C SER A 315 -28.36 4.31 -25.13
N ASN A 316 -27.93 3.55 -26.11
CA ASN A 316 -28.66 3.27 -27.33
C ASN A 316 -29.15 1.80 -27.33
N ASP A 317 -29.74 1.33 -28.44
CA ASP A 317 -30.29 -0.04 -28.54
C ASP A 317 -29.22 -1.12 -28.40
N LYS A 318 -27.98 -0.84 -28.78
CA LYS A 318 -26.87 -1.81 -28.84
C LYS A 318 -25.90 -1.71 -27.69
N THR A 319 -25.69 -0.49 -27.14
CA THR A 319 -24.63 -0.24 -26.16
C THR A 319 -25.06 0.63 -24.99
N LEU A 320 -24.36 0.48 -23.87
CA LEU A 320 -24.37 1.37 -22.71
C LEU A 320 -22.99 2.01 -22.60
N SER A 321 -22.93 3.33 -22.61
CA SER A 321 -21.70 4.11 -22.48
C SER A 321 -21.66 4.86 -21.14
N ASP A 322 -20.50 4.92 -20.52
CA ASP A 322 -20.22 5.64 -19.25
C ASP A 322 -18.93 6.44 -19.43
N PHE A 323 -19.04 7.75 -19.36
CA PHE A 323 -17.91 8.67 -19.36
C PHE A 323 -17.74 9.29 -17.99
N LYS A 324 -16.51 9.41 -17.52
CA LYS A 324 -16.13 9.98 -16.22
C LYS A 324 -14.92 10.89 -16.40
N LEU A 325 -14.95 12.04 -15.75
CA LEU A 325 -13.85 13.00 -15.68
C LEU A 325 -13.72 13.47 -14.22
N ASN A 326 -12.51 13.45 -13.70
CA ASN A 326 -12.20 13.95 -12.37
C ASN A 326 -11.05 14.95 -12.46
N LEU A 327 -11.20 16.04 -11.70
CA LEU A 327 -10.17 17.04 -11.45
C LEU A 327 -10.01 17.14 -9.94
N ASP A 328 -8.82 16.90 -9.45
CA ASP A 328 -8.54 16.79 -8.04
C ASP A 328 -7.34 17.67 -7.66
N TYR A 329 -7.47 18.39 -6.58
CA TYR A 329 -6.40 19.04 -5.87
C TYR A 329 -6.33 18.48 -4.44
N GLY A 330 -5.13 18.12 -4.00
CA GLY A 330 -4.85 17.75 -2.62
C GLY A 330 -3.60 18.47 -2.14
N GLY A 331 -3.72 19.21 -1.04
CA GLY A 331 -2.60 19.90 -0.41
C GLY A 331 -2.44 19.49 1.05
N SER A 332 -1.21 19.37 1.53
CA SER A 332 -0.92 19.26 2.96
C SER A 332 0.26 20.13 3.37
N PHE A 333 0.18 20.65 4.59
CA PHE A 333 1.17 21.51 5.20
C PHE A 333 1.47 20.95 6.58
N ASP A 334 2.69 20.45 6.76
CA ASP A 334 3.17 19.87 8.00
C ASP A 334 4.37 20.71 8.49
N GLY A 335 4.45 20.98 9.77
CA GLY A 335 5.53 21.77 10.28
C GLY A 335 5.69 21.64 11.79
N VAL A 336 6.95 21.78 12.22
CA VAL A 336 7.34 21.87 13.62
C VAL A 336 8.38 22.97 13.75
N LYS A 337 8.30 23.75 14.82
CA LYS A 337 9.29 24.75 15.17
C LYS A 337 9.72 24.57 16.62
N SER A 338 10.95 24.96 16.92
CA SER A 338 11.42 25.02 18.31
C SER A 338 10.69 26.13 19.06
N ASP A 339 10.59 25.96 20.38
CA ASP A 339 10.14 27.01 21.27
C ASP A 339 11.23 28.09 21.39
N PRO A 340 10.97 29.36 20.98
CA PRO A 340 11.97 30.42 21.05
C PRO A 340 12.48 30.71 22.47
N GLU A 341 11.63 30.51 23.48
CA GLU A 341 12.03 30.75 24.87
C GLU A 341 13.00 29.68 25.36
N LEU A 342 12.74 28.41 25.01
CA LEU A 342 13.62 27.29 25.37
C LEU A 342 14.87 27.22 24.50
N ASN A 343 14.85 27.80 23.32
CA ASN A 343 15.95 27.76 22.35
C ASN A 343 16.74 29.10 22.29
N TYR A 344 16.64 29.92 23.33
CA TYR A 344 17.38 31.18 23.44
C TYR A 344 17.26 32.08 22.20
N GLY A 345 16.07 32.15 21.59
CA GLY A 345 15.80 32.94 20.39
C GLY A 345 16.33 32.33 19.07
N ASN A 346 17.03 31.19 19.12
CA ASN A 346 17.51 30.54 17.89
C ASN A 346 16.35 29.91 17.10
N GLU A 347 16.35 30.15 15.80
CA GLU A 347 15.33 29.57 14.92
C GLU A 347 15.69 28.13 14.57
N GLU A 348 14.79 27.20 14.90
CA GLU A 348 14.77 25.84 14.37
C GLU A 348 13.40 25.49 13.85
N THR A 349 13.30 25.18 12.57
CA THR A 349 12.04 24.80 11.92
C THR A 349 12.21 23.60 11.01
N PHE A 350 11.17 22.80 10.95
CA PHE A 350 11.02 21.78 9.93
C PHE A 350 9.64 21.96 9.28
N ARG A 351 9.57 22.00 7.95
CA ARG A 351 8.33 22.19 7.20
C ARG A 351 8.28 21.24 6.02
N THR A 352 7.11 20.64 5.78
CA THR A 352 6.81 19.96 4.52
C THR A 352 5.62 20.61 3.86
N ARG A 353 5.64 20.68 2.53
CA ARG A 353 4.52 21.14 1.71
C ARG A 353 4.30 20.14 0.59
N PHE A 354 3.10 19.67 0.49
CA PHE A 354 2.67 18.76 -0.56
C PHE A 354 1.47 19.39 -1.28
N ASN A 355 1.56 19.53 -2.59
CA ASN A 355 0.46 19.92 -3.45
C ASN A 355 0.40 18.94 -4.61
N ARG A 356 -0.76 18.34 -4.83
CA ARG A 356 -0.99 17.40 -5.92
C ARG A 356 -2.17 17.86 -6.75
N PHE A 357 -1.95 18.02 -8.04
CA PHE A 357 -2.97 18.24 -9.05
C PHE A 357 -3.13 16.95 -9.85
N ALA A 358 -4.36 16.47 -10.01
CA ALA A 358 -4.60 15.26 -10.76
C ALA A 358 -5.82 15.42 -11.67
N ILE A 359 -5.72 14.84 -12.86
CA ILE A 359 -6.81 14.68 -13.80
C ILE A 359 -6.93 13.20 -14.15
N SER A 360 -8.15 12.68 -14.15
CA SER A 360 -8.39 11.33 -14.68
C SER A 360 -9.67 11.27 -15.47
N SER A 361 -9.65 10.55 -16.58
CA SER A 361 -10.79 10.32 -17.44
C SER A 361 -10.92 8.84 -17.74
N SER A 362 -12.13 8.33 -17.73
CA SER A 362 -12.41 6.98 -18.19
C SER A 362 -13.65 6.94 -19.07
N TYR A 363 -13.57 6.15 -20.11
CA TYR A 363 -14.65 5.88 -21.05
C TYR A 363 -14.87 4.39 -21.16
N SER A 364 -16.09 3.95 -20.93
CA SER A 364 -16.46 2.54 -20.97
C SER A 364 -17.69 2.34 -21.86
N ILE A 365 -17.63 1.37 -22.74
CA ILE A 365 -18.75 0.92 -23.58
C ILE A 365 -19.03 -0.53 -23.27
N LYS A 366 -20.28 -0.86 -23.01
CA LYS A 366 -20.75 -2.24 -22.76
C LYS A 366 -21.83 -2.62 -23.79
N ALA A 367 -21.69 -3.77 -24.41
CA ALA A 367 -22.71 -4.32 -25.30
C ALA A 367 -23.94 -4.76 -24.50
N LYS A 368 -25.14 -4.39 -24.97
CA LYS A 368 -26.41 -4.85 -24.42
C LYS A 368 -26.86 -6.20 -25.00
N GLN A 369 -26.47 -6.47 -26.22
CA GLN A 369 -26.87 -7.70 -26.93
C GLN A 369 -25.81 -8.79 -26.76
N GLN A 370 -26.21 -10.03 -26.91
CA GLN A 370 -25.30 -11.15 -26.97
C GLN A 370 -24.46 -11.07 -28.25
N GLY A 371 -23.12 -11.11 -28.06
CA GLY A 371 -22.12 -11.13 -29.10
C GLY A 371 -20.80 -11.57 -28.50
N TRP A 372 -19.83 -11.81 -29.31
CA TRP A 372 -18.50 -12.19 -28.88
C TRP A 372 -17.78 -11.06 -28.14
N TRP A 373 -18.05 -9.80 -28.49
CA TRP A 373 -17.53 -8.61 -27.81
C TRP A 373 -18.51 -8.12 -26.74
N ARG A 374 -18.01 -7.76 -25.55
CA ARG A 374 -18.81 -7.41 -24.37
C ARG A 374 -18.60 -6.00 -23.87
N ALA A 375 -17.37 -5.60 -23.75
CA ALA A 375 -17.03 -4.29 -23.19
C ALA A 375 -15.68 -3.81 -23.70
N PHE A 376 -15.55 -2.49 -23.72
CA PHE A 376 -14.28 -1.79 -23.91
C PHE A 376 -14.18 -0.70 -22.85
N THR A 377 -13.00 -0.50 -22.26
CA THR A 377 -12.74 0.58 -21.32
C THR A 377 -11.37 1.19 -21.65
N ALA A 378 -11.32 2.51 -21.73
CA ALA A 378 -10.10 3.29 -21.80
C ALA A 378 -10.02 4.22 -20.59
N THR A 379 -8.85 4.32 -19.99
CA THR A 379 -8.56 5.22 -18.86
C THR A 379 -7.30 6.01 -19.15
N LEU A 380 -7.36 7.32 -18.94
CA LEU A 380 -6.22 8.25 -19.02
C LEU A 380 -6.17 9.00 -17.69
N ALA A 381 -5.00 9.06 -17.07
CA ALA A 381 -4.80 9.82 -15.85
C ALA A 381 -3.43 10.48 -15.85
N SER A 382 -3.35 11.65 -15.25
CA SER A 382 -2.10 12.38 -15.03
C SER A 382 -2.12 13.05 -13.67
N SER A 383 -0.98 13.11 -13.02
CA SER A 383 -0.80 13.89 -11.80
C SER A 383 0.53 14.63 -11.81
N TYR A 384 0.52 15.83 -11.25
CA TYR A 384 1.70 16.65 -11.00
C TYR A 384 1.71 17.03 -9.52
N GLU A 385 2.85 16.85 -8.90
CA GLU A 385 3.05 17.16 -7.48
C GLU A 385 4.13 18.23 -7.29
N GLN A 386 3.97 19.04 -6.25
CA GLN A 386 5.01 19.88 -5.67
C GLN A 386 5.20 19.42 -4.25
N ASN A 387 6.29 18.73 -3.99
CA ASN A 387 6.57 18.13 -2.71
C ASN A 387 7.91 18.62 -2.19
N THR A 388 7.88 19.41 -1.12
CA THR A 388 9.08 20.03 -0.56
C THR A 388 9.19 19.72 0.92
N SER A 389 10.43 19.50 1.36
CA SER A 389 10.79 19.45 2.77
C SER A 389 11.90 20.45 3.03
N GLU A 390 11.77 21.22 4.10
CA GLU A 390 12.70 22.31 4.45
C GLU A 390 13.06 22.23 5.93
N ARG A 391 14.35 22.31 6.22
CA ARG A 391 14.90 22.35 7.57
C ARG A 391 15.74 23.59 7.75
N THR A 392 15.42 24.40 8.78
CA THR A 392 16.25 25.49 9.24
C THR A 392 16.80 25.15 10.61
N ARG A 393 18.08 25.36 10.85
CA ARG A 393 18.75 25.12 12.13
C ARG A 393 19.75 26.19 12.45
N PHE A 394 19.85 26.48 13.74
CA PHE A 394 21.02 27.15 14.29
C PHE A 394 22.12 26.11 14.55
N ILE A 395 23.31 26.37 14.00
CA ILE A 395 24.45 25.49 14.11
C ILE A 395 25.52 26.19 14.97
N GLN A 396 25.98 25.48 15.99
CA GLN A 396 27.12 25.90 16.81
C GLN A 396 28.14 24.76 16.80
N LEU A 397 29.29 25.00 16.18
CA LEU A 397 30.39 24.04 16.07
C LEU A 397 31.30 24.17 17.29
N GLN A 398 31.77 23.03 17.77
CA GLN A 398 32.72 23.01 18.91
C GLN A 398 34.19 22.98 18.48
N ARG A 399 34.42 22.75 17.19
CA ARG A 399 35.77 22.65 16.59
C ARG A 399 35.73 23.14 15.16
N THR A 400 36.90 23.47 14.62
CA THR A 400 37.08 23.75 13.20
C THR A 400 36.55 22.56 12.37
N THR A 401 35.60 22.82 11.51
CA THR A 401 34.90 21.79 10.73
C THR A 401 35.07 22.09 9.25
N PRO A 402 35.57 21.14 8.45
CA PRO A 402 35.71 21.30 7.01
C PRO A 402 34.40 21.09 6.29
N ALA A 403 34.21 21.77 5.17
CA ALA A 403 33.20 21.52 4.18
C ALA A 403 33.84 21.32 2.79
N VAL A 404 33.45 20.30 2.09
CA VAL A 404 34.02 19.92 0.79
C VAL A 404 32.91 19.88 -0.27
N TYR A 405 33.19 20.46 -1.47
CA TYR A 405 32.20 20.56 -2.55
C TYR A 405 32.68 20.04 -3.89
N LEU A 406 33.82 19.36 -3.92
CA LEU A 406 34.31 18.75 -5.14
C LEU A 406 33.32 17.72 -5.64
N MET A 407 32.89 17.86 -6.91
CA MET A 407 31.89 16.99 -7.57
C MET A 407 32.54 15.84 -8.34
N GLU A 408 33.87 15.85 -8.47
CA GLU A 408 34.69 14.90 -9.21
C GLU A 408 35.72 14.26 -8.30
N ASP A 409 36.30 13.15 -8.74
CA ASP A 409 37.45 12.56 -8.08
C ASP A 409 38.64 13.52 -8.10
N GLY A 410 39.19 13.81 -6.92
CA GLY A 410 40.31 14.74 -6.88
C GLY A 410 40.76 15.14 -5.47
N GLU A 411 41.70 16.01 -5.41
CA GLU A 411 42.22 16.63 -4.18
C GLU A 411 41.82 18.11 -4.18
N SER A 412 41.38 18.63 -3.05
CA SER A 412 41.04 20.03 -2.86
C SER A 412 41.21 20.46 -1.41
N ASP A 413 41.39 21.75 -1.21
CA ASP A 413 41.34 22.31 0.13
C ASP A 413 39.86 22.47 0.54
N ALA A 414 39.56 22.12 1.78
CA ALA A 414 38.22 22.26 2.36
C ALA A 414 38.00 23.72 2.81
N TYR A 415 36.78 24.18 2.67
CA TYR A 415 36.32 25.41 3.28
C TYR A 415 36.13 25.19 4.79
N LEU A 416 36.58 26.14 5.63
CA LEU A 416 36.41 26.09 7.07
C LEU A 416 35.09 26.77 7.45
N LEU A 417 34.19 26.01 8.04
CA LEU A 417 32.86 26.51 8.40
C LEU A 417 32.96 27.55 9.55
N PRO A 418 32.11 28.59 9.55
CA PRO A 418 31.95 29.48 10.68
C PRO A 418 31.50 28.71 11.93
N TYR A 419 32.00 29.12 13.12
CA TYR A 419 31.61 28.44 14.37
C TYR A 419 30.14 28.57 14.72
N LYS A 420 29.44 29.63 14.27
CA LYS A 420 28.02 29.88 14.52
C LYS A 420 27.38 30.42 13.27
N TYR A 421 26.27 29.81 12.87
CA TYR A 421 25.45 30.25 11.73
C TYR A 421 24.05 29.63 11.77
N THR A 422 23.10 30.29 11.12
CA THR A 422 21.79 29.70 10.81
C THR A 422 21.84 29.19 9.39
N ALA A 423 21.40 27.96 9.21
CA ALA A 423 21.40 27.25 7.92
C ALA A 423 20.03 26.79 7.53
N THR A 424 19.74 26.81 6.23
CA THR A 424 18.52 26.26 5.67
C THR A 424 18.86 25.28 4.55
N GLN A 425 18.24 24.11 4.60
CA GLN A 425 18.29 23.11 3.54
C GLN A 425 16.85 22.76 3.12
N LYS A 426 16.63 22.72 1.83
CA LYS A 426 15.36 22.35 1.23
C LYS A 426 15.59 21.24 0.21
N VAL A 427 14.67 20.30 0.12
CA VAL A 427 14.56 19.39 -1.02
C VAL A 427 13.32 19.74 -1.83
N ASP A 428 13.50 20.03 -3.12
CA ASP A 428 12.44 20.35 -4.06
C ASP A 428 12.19 19.15 -4.96
N GLY A 429 11.03 18.53 -4.79
CA GLY A 429 10.55 17.44 -5.64
C GLY A 429 9.31 17.86 -6.42
N LYS A 430 9.26 17.46 -7.70
CA LYS A 430 8.13 17.71 -8.60
C LYS A 430 7.78 16.42 -9.35
N PRO A 431 7.27 15.39 -8.65
CA PRO A 431 6.80 14.16 -9.28
C PRO A 431 5.71 14.42 -10.30
N PHE A 432 5.85 13.81 -11.46
CA PHE A 432 4.86 13.77 -12.52
C PHE A 432 4.59 12.33 -12.90
N ASN A 433 3.32 11.99 -13.05
CA ASN A 433 2.87 10.69 -13.51
C ASN A 433 1.88 10.84 -14.67
N LEU A 434 2.01 9.96 -15.67
CA LEU A 434 1.05 9.80 -16.76
C LEU A 434 0.74 8.32 -16.90
N PHE A 435 -0.54 7.97 -16.83
CA PHE A 435 -1.03 6.60 -16.90
C PHE A 435 -2.09 6.46 -17.99
N MET A 436 -1.96 5.43 -18.81
CA MET A 436 -2.92 5.05 -19.84
C MET A 436 -3.23 3.56 -19.69
N LYS A 437 -4.51 3.18 -19.77
CA LYS A 437 -4.96 1.80 -19.75
C LYS A 437 -6.10 1.60 -20.75
N VAL A 438 -6.01 0.52 -21.50
CA VAL A 438 -7.09 0.05 -22.36
C VAL A 438 -7.36 -1.42 -22.08
N ASN A 439 -8.62 -1.79 -22.00
CA ASN A 439 -9.02 -3.19 -21.89
C ASN A 439 -10.31 -3.46 -22.68
N THR A 440 -10.44 -4.68 -23.10
CA THR A 440 -11.62 -5.18 -23.81
C THR A 440 -11.98 -6.56 -23.27
N THR A 441 -13.28 -6.83 -23.21
CA THR A 441 -13.81 -8.10 -22.73
C THR A 441 -14.56 -8.79 -23.84
N PHE A 442 -14.25 -10.06 -24.02
CA PHE A 442 -14.89 -10.98 -24.95
C PHE A 442 -15.63 -12.08 -24.19
N SER A 443 -16.59 -12.71 -24.83
CA SER A 443 -17.29 -13.88 -24.29
C SER A 443 -17.82 -14.69 -25.45
N VAL A 444 -17.48 -15.97 -25.47
CA VAL A 444 -18.04 -16.92 -26.43
C VAL A 444 -19.34 -17.50 -25.84
N PRO A 445 -20.49 -17.40 -26.53
CA PRO A 445 -21.73 -17.98 -26.03
C PRO A 445 -21.64 -19.51 -26.11
N VAL A 446 -21.49 -20.15 -24.95
CA VAL A 446 -21.52 -21.63 -24.84
C VAL A 446 -22.72 -22.03 -24.02
N LYS A 447 -23.46 -23.02 -24.50
CA LYS A 447 -24.68 -23.51 -23.85
C LYS A 447 -24.32 -24.12 -22.49
N GLY A 448 -24.92 -23.54 -21.43
CA GLY A 448 -24.82 -24.07 -20.05
C GLY A 448 -23.65 -23.58 -19.22
N TRP A 449 -22.74 -22.83 -19.77
CA TRP A 449 -21.64 -22.22 -18.98
C TRP A 449 -21.30 -20.78 -19.42
N TYR A 450 -20.65 -20.06 -18.54
CA TYR A 450 -20.23 -18.68 -18.79
C TYR A 450 -18.73 -18.60 -18.94
N ASN A 451 -18.26 -17.81 -19.90
CA ASN A 451 -16.86 -17.42 -20.00
C ASN A 451 -16.72 -15.92 -20.27
N SER A 452 -15.60 -15.37 -19.86
CA SER A 452 -15.27 -13.97 -20.09
C SER A 452 -13.76 -13.80 -20.18
N LEU A 453 -13.28 -13.50 -21.38
CA LEU A 453 -11.88 -13.22 -21.66
C LEU A 453 -11.64 -11.71 -21.63
N LEU A 454 -10.86 -11.26 -20.69
CA LEU A 454 -10.33 -9.89 -20.57
C LEU A 454 -8.97 -9.82 -21.25
N LEU A 455 -8.80 -8.91 -22.19
CA LEU A 455 -7.50 -8.54 -22.77
C LEU A 455 -7.25 -7.06 -22.49
N GLY A 456 -6.03 -6.71 -22.13
CA GLY A 456 -5.71 -5.32 -21.89
C GLY A 456 -4.22 -5.01 -21.92
N ALA A 457 -3.95 -3.73 -21.93
CA ALA A 457 -2.61 -3.17 -21.79
C ALA A 457 -2.66 -1.88 -20.99
N ASP A 458 -1.60 -1.60 -20.28
CA ASP A 458 -1.38 -0.30 -19.64
C ASP A 458 0.06 0.17 -19.82
N TRP A 459 0.19 1.49 -19.77
CA TRP A 459 1.46 2.19 -19.80
C TRP A 459 1.48 3.26 -18.73
N ASN A 460 2.59 3.34 -18.01
CA ASN A 460 2.84 4.30 -16.96
C ASN A 460 4.17 5.00 -17.20
N MET A 461 4.18 6.30 -17.05
CA MET A 461 5.38 7.14 -17.09
C MET A 461 5.51 7.90 -15.78
N ASP A 462 6.68 7.81 -15.16
CA ASP A 462 7.04 8.52 -13.93
C ASP A 462 8.29 9.39 -14.19
N LYS A 463 8.27 10.65 -13.73
CA LYS A 463 9.38 11.60 -13.84
C LYS A 463 9.37 12.53 -12.64
N ASN A 464 10.53 12.96 -12.16
CA ASN A 464 10.64 14.05 -11.20
C ASN A 464 11.29 15.27 -11.86
N TYR A 465 10.61 16.40 -11.83
CA TYR A 465 11.08 17.68 -12.41
C TYR A 465 11.64 18.64 -11.36
N GLY A 466 11.91 18.17 -10.15
CA GLY A 466 12.41 18.99 -9.04
C GLY A 466 13.90 19.35 -9.17
N GLU A 467 14.29 20.41 -8.47
CA GLU A 467 15.70 20.84 -8.37
C GLU A 467 16.49 20.00 -7.37
N GLY A 468 15.83 19.11 -6.58
CA GLY A 468 16.50 18.29 -5.57
C GLY A 468 16.99 19.09 -4.38
N GLN A 469 18.22 18.83 -3.92
CA GLN A 469 18.78 19.46 -2.72
C GLN A 469 19.19 20.91 -2.99
N ILE A 470 18.63 21.83 -2.23
CA ILE A 470 18.92 23.27 -2.28
C ILE A 470 19.43 23.69 -0.90
N PHE A 471 20.66 24.12 -0.84
CA PHE A 471 21.34 24.53 0.38
C PHE A 471 22.53 25.44 0.07
N ASP A 472 22.96 26.21 1.06
CA ASP A 472 24.25 26.95 1.02
C ASP A 472 25.37 25.98 1.38
N PRO A 473 26.29 25.71 0.47
CA PRO A 473 27.40 24.82 0.76
C PRO A 473 28.31 25.33 1.89
N PHE A 474 28.41 26.61 2.07
CA PHE A 474 29.25 27.23 3.10
C PHE A 474 28.56 27.39 4.46
N LYS A 475 27.27 26.99 4.53
CA LYS A 475 26.47 26.95 5.76
C LYS A 475 25.55 25.72 5.76
N PRO A 476 26.09 24.49 5.74
CA PRO A 476 25.28 23.28 5.68
C PRO A 476 24.48 23.08 6.98
N VAL A 477 23.23 22.59 6.84
CA VAL A 477 22.38 22.24 7.99
C VAL A 477 22.94 21.04 8.76
N TYR A 478 23.62 20.14 8.06
CA TYR A 478 24.28 18.97 8.62
C TYR A 478 25.79 19.02 8.34
N PRO A 479 26.59 19.69 9.18
CA PRO A 479 28.04 19.69 9.09
C PRO A 479 28.58 18.24 9.14
N LEU A 480 29.70 17.98 8.51
CA LEU A 480 30.35 16.65 8.44
C LEU A 480 29.60 15.64 7.51
N THR A 481 28.61 16.08 6.76
CA THR A 481 28.00 15.23 5.73
C THR A 481 28.56 15.59 4.35
N SER A 482 28.84 14.56 3.56
CA SER A 482 29.33 14.73 2.18
C SER A 482 28.17 15.06 1.22
N LEU A 483 27.38 16.10 1.54
CA LEU A 483 26.22 16.50 0.75
C LEU A 483 26.65 17.24 -0.53
N ARG A 484 26.07 16.87 -1.66
CA ARG A 484 26.27 17.55 -2.95
C ARG A 484 24.93 17.91 -3.58
N LYS A 485 24.92 18.89 -4.47
CA LYS A 485 23.73 19.27 -5.25
C LYS A 485 23.47 18.23 -6.32
N ARG A 486 22.20 17.84 -6.47
CA ARG A 486 21.73 16.98 -7.54
C ARG A 486 20.32 17.38 -7.94
N ALA A 487 20.14 17.78 -9.19
CA ALA A 487 18.82 18.08 -9.72
C ALA A 487 18.09 16.77 -10.08
N LEU A 488 16.86 16.62 -9.58
CA LEU A 488 16.03 15.43 -9.87
C LEU A 488 15.49 15.45 -11.31
N LYS A 489 15.37 16.65 -11.89
CA LYS A 489 14.94 16.84 -13.28
C LYS A 489 15.89 16.23 -14.31
N ASP A 490 17.16 16.04 -13.97
CA ASP A 490 18.18 15.48 -14.88
C ASP A 490 18.09 13.94 -14.98
N ILE A 491 17.36 13.31 -14.05
CA ILE A 491 17.14 11.86 -14.07
C ILE A 491 16.10 11.52 -15.15
N PRO A 492 16.34 10.50 -16.00
CA PRO A 492 15.42 10.14 -17.07
C PRO A 492 14.05 9.71 -16.54
N ALA A 493 13.01 9.89 -17.37
CA ALA A 493 11.69 9.37 -17.08
C ALA A 493 11.70 7.84 -17.10
N ASN A 494 11.00 7.23 -16.17
CA ASN A 494 10.81 5.79 -16.13
C ASN A 494 9.48 5.42 -16.81
N HIS A 495 9.51 4.50 -17.75
CA HIS A 495 8.32 4.00 -18.44
C HIS A 495 8.11 2.54 -18.11
N THR A 496 6.91 2.17 -17.74
CA THR A 496 6.51 0.78 -17.56
C THR A 496 5.35 0.46 -18.50
N PHE A 497 5.50 -0.58 -19.29
CA PHE A 497 4.44 -1.12 -20.14
C PHE A 497 4.06 -2.50 -19.65
N ALA A 498 2.77 -2.81 -19.69
CA ALA A 498 2.28 -4.14 -19.39
C ALA A 498 1.13 -4.53 -20.32
N MET A 499 1.06 -5.83 -20.64
CA MET A 499 -0.06 -6.47 -21.30
C MET A 499 -0.57 -7.62 -20.45
N TYR A 500 -1.87 -7.89 -20.49
CA TYR A 500 -2.48 -8.91 -19.66
C TYR A 500 -3.67 -9.58 -20.33
N MET A 501 -3.89 -10.82 -19.92
CA MET A 501 -5.01 -11.65 -20.33
C MET A 501 -5.56 -12.38 -19.12
N GLU A 502 -6.88 -12.36 -18.92
CA GLU A 502 -7.57 -13.09 -17.83
C GLU A 502 -8.84 -13.74 -18.35
N GLU A 503 -9.00 -15.02 -18.09
CA GLU A 503 -10.20 -15.79 -18.42
C GLU A 503 -10.97 -16.11 -17.13
N ASN A 504 -12.27 -15.81 -17.13
CA ASN A 504 -13.19 -16.15 -16.07
C ASN A 504 -14.22 -17.15 -16.60
N ILE A 505 -14.25 -18.34 -16.04
CA ILE A 505 -15.13 -19.44 -16.41
C ILE A 505 -16.04 -19.78 -15.23
N LYS A 506 -17.35 -19.91 -15.50
CA LYS A 506 -18.33 -20.39 -14.49
C LYS A 506 -19.06 -21.59 -15.06
N LEU A 507 -18.86 -22.72 -14.39
CA LEU A 507 -19.39 -24.02 -14.79
C LEU A 507 -20.42 -24.51 -13.77
N PRO A 508 -21.66 -24.81 -14.16
CA PRO A 508 -22.55 -25.60 -13.35
C PRO A 508 -22.16 -27.07 -13.44
N ILE A 509 -21.86 -27.70 -12.31
CA ILE A 509 -21.54 -29.13 -12.22
C ILE A 509 -22.59 -29.78 -11.35
N ALA A 510 -23.57 -30.46 -11.99
CA ALA A 510 -24.76 -30.95 -11.33
C ALA A 510 -25.47 -29.83 -10.53
N LYS A 511 -25.51 -29.94 -9.21
CA LYS A 511 -26.08 -28.91 -8.30
C LYS A 511 -25.06 -27.96 -7.75
N ASN A 512 -23.77 -28.15 -8.06
CA ASN A 512 -22.65 -27.29 -7.64
C ASN A 512 -22.36 -26.22 -8.68
N ARG A 513 -21.54 -25.22 -8.30
CA ARG A 513 -21.01 -24.25 -9.24
C ARG A 513 -19.50 -24.12 -9.03
N LEU A 514 -18.75 -24.37 -10.09
CA LEU A 514 -17.32 -24.10 -10.17
C LEU A 514 -17.11 -22.76 -10.86
N GLU A 515 -16.26 -21.93 -10.28
CA GLU A 515 -15.78 -20.67 -10.87
C GLU A 515 -14.27 -20.70 -10.92
N LEU A 516 -13.70 -20.46 -12.10
CA LEU A 516 -12.26 -20.44 -12.34
C LEU A 516 -11.88 -19.09 -12.94
N VAL A 517 -10.87 -18.44 -12.37
CA VAL A 517 -10.29 -17.21 -12.93
C VAL A 517 -8.80 -17.44 -13.04
N GLY A 518 -8.28 -17.39 -14.26
CA GLY A 518 -6.86 -17.56 -14.54
C GLY A 518 -6.36 -16.48 -15.47
N GLY A 519 -5.18 -15.95 -15.21
CA GLY A 519 -4.63 -14.91 -16.05
C GLY A 519 -3.12 -14.76 -15.94
N VAL A 520 -2.55 -14.05 -16.90
CA VAL A 520 -1.14 -13.70 -16.94
C VAL A 520 -1.00 -12.22 -17.33
N ARG A 521 -0.06 -11.58 -16.66
CA ARG A 521 0.38 -10.21 -16.95
C ARG A 521 1.87 -10.22 -17.24
N PHE A 522 2.29 -9.57 -18.30
CA PHE A 522 3.69 -9.35 -18.66
C PHE A 522 4.00 -7.87 -18.51
N SER A 523 4.98 -7.53 -17.70
CA SER A 523 5.41 -6.14 -17.52
C SER A 523 6.88 -5.97 -17.86
N ARG A 524 7.25 -4.80 -18.40
CA ARG A 524 8.63 -4.44 -18.71
C ARG A 524 8.84 -2.94 -18.52
N MET A 525 10.03 -2.57 -18.06
CA MET A 525 10.47 -1.19 -17.97
C MET A 525 11.21 -0.76 -19.25
N PHE A 526 10.99 0.49 -19.67
CA PHE A 526 11.57 1.09 -20.86
C PHE A 526 12.17 2.45 -20.50
N ASN A 527 12.92 3.02 -21.46
CA ASN A 527 13.65 4.28 -21.29
C ASN A 527 14.69 4.21 -20.15
N ILE A 528 15.24 3.03 -19.97
CA ILE A 528 16.33 2.72 -19.04
C ILE A 528 17.47 2.15 -19.88
N ASP A 529 18.71 2.45 -19.51
CA ASP A 529 19.89 1.91 -20.19
C ASP A 529 19.81 0.37 -20.30
N GLY A 530 20.15 -0.17 -21.46
CA GLY A 530 20.06 -1.59 -21.76
C GLY A 530 20.95 -2.50 -20.88
N SER A 531 21.91 -1.93 -20.15
CA SER A 531 22.73 -2.66 -19.17
C SER A 531 21.92 -3.09 -17.91
N TYR A 532 20.81 -2.38 -17.59
CA TYR A 532 19.98 -2.74 -16.44
C TYR A 532 19.17 -4.03 -16.70
N THR A 533 19.21 -4.92 -15.74
CA THR A 533 18.50 -6.23 -15.81
C THR A 533 16.99 -6.05 -15.97
N VAL A 534 16.38 -5.03 -15.34
CA VAL A 534 14.94 -4.74 -15.44
C VAL A 534 14.48 -4.34 -16.84
N ALA A 535 15.40 -3.85 -17.70
CA ALA A 535 15.10 -3.44 -19.07
C ALA A 535 15.20 -4.59 -20.09
N LYS A 536 15.82 -5.73 -19.72
CA LYS A 536 16.18 -6.79 -20.67
C LYS A 536 15.01 -7.69 -21.08
N GLN A 537 14.00 -7.87 -20.21
CA GLN A 537 12.96 -8.87 -20.43
C GLN A 537 11.61 -8.47 -19.87
N PHE A 538 10.56 -9.15 -20.31
CA PHE A 538 9.26 -9.10 -19.70
C PHE A 538 9.21 -10.00 -18.45
N TYR A 539 8.56 -9.51 -17.38
CA TYR A 539 8.35 -10.25 -16.14
C TYR A 539 6.90 -10.75 -16.09
N PRO A 540 6.70 -12.08 -16.04
CA PRO A 540 5.36 -12.65 -15.97
C PRO A 540 4.83 -12.68 -14.53
N ASP A 541 3.56 -12.28 -14.36
CA ASP A 541 2.74 -12.50 -13.19
C ASP A 541 1.60 -13.43 -13.57
N VAL A 542 1.66 -14.68 -13.09
CA VAL A 542 0.60 -15.68 -13.31
C VAL A 542 -0.27 -15.73 -12.07
N ARG A 543 -1.60 -15.67 -12.25
CA ARG A 543 -2.57 -15.69 -11.15
C ARG A 543 -3.71 -16.64 -11.49
N PHE A 544 -4.13 -17.40 -10.49
CA PHE A 544 -5.22 -18.35 -10.61
C PHE A 544 -6.05 -18.35 -9.34
N ASN A 545 -7.37 -18.29 -9.51
CA ASN A 545 -8.35 -18.42 -8.43
C ASN A 545 -9.40 -19.45 -8.85
N ALA A 546 -9.82 -20.30 -7.93
CA ALA A 546 -10.88 -21.29 -8.11
C ALA A 546 -11.88 -21.20 -6.96
N GLY A 547 -13.15 -21.34 -7.23
CA GLY A 547 -14.21 -21.34 -6.24
C GLY A 547 -15.22 -22.46 -6.49
N TRP A 548 -15.51 -23.22 -5.46
CA TRP A 548 -16.49 -24.28 -5.47
C TRP A 548 -17.67 -23.90 -4.56
N THR A 549 -18.85 -23.71 -5.14
CA THR A 549 -20.07 -23.45 -4.39
C THR A 549 -20.91 -24.71 -4.32
N PHE A 550 -21.14 -25.21 -3.11
CA PHE A 550 -21.97 -26.41 -2.88
C PHE A 550 -23.43 -26.12 -3.12
N PRO A 551 -24.25 -27.18 -3.32
CA PRO A 551 -25.70 -27.04 -3.37
C PRO A 551 -26.23 -26.41 -2.10
N ARG A 552 -27.34 -25.68 -2.22
CA ARG A 552 -27.99 -25.17 -1.02
C ARG A 552 -28.46 -26.34 -0.14
N PHE A 553 -28.12 -26.32 1.11
CA PHE A 553 -28.61 -27.25 2.10
C PHE A 553 -29.77 -26.62 2.90
N LYS A 554 -30.60 -27.44 3.48
CA LYS A 554 -31.75 -27.03 4.29
C LYS A 554 -31.66 -27.70 5.65
N ILE A 555 -31.70 -26.90 6.71
CA ILE A 555 -31.76 -27.34 8.11
C ILE A 555 -32.91 -26.57 8.77
N ALA A 556 -33.82 -27.25 9.46
CA ALA A 556 -34.93 -26.63 10.18
C ALA A 556 -35.67 -25.54 9.36
N ASP A 557 -36.04 -25.85 8.10
CA ASP A 557 -36.72 -24.99 7.13
C ASP A 557 -35.95 -23.77 6.64
N LYS A 558 -34.69 -23.61 7.04
CA LYS A 558 -33.79 -22.53 6.62
C LYS A 558 -32.74 -23.03 5.64
N PHE A 559 -32.32 -22.13 4.75
CA PHE A 559 -31.35 -22.48 3.70
C PHE A 559 -29.97 -21.95 4.05
N GLY A 560 -28.97 -22.78 3.77
CA GLY A 560 -27.57 -22.43 3.86
C GLY A 560 -26.82 -22.61 2.53
N THR A 561 -25.68 -21.95 2.42
CA THR A 561 -24.74 -22.09 1.30
C THR A 561 -23.33 -22.19 1.88
N VAL A 562 -22.51 -23.04 1.26
CA VAL A 562 -21.08 -23.17 1.55
C VAL A 562 -20.32 -22.91 0.26
N ARG A 563 -19.26 -22.14 0.34
CA ARG A 563 -18.31 -21.93 -0.74
C ARG A 563 -16.90 -22.15 -0.21
N LEU A 564 -16.12 -22.88 -0.99
CA LEU A 564 -14.66 -22.98 -0.80
C LEU A 564 -13.99 -22.23 -1.95
N ALA A 565 -12.94 -21.50 -1.65
CA ALA A 565 -12.13 -20.87 -2.67
C ALA A 565 -10.63 -21.10 -2.41
N PHE A 566 -9.90 -21.19 -3.50
CA PHE A 566 -8.44 -21.35 -3.52
C PHE A 566 -7.87 -20.31 -4.48
N GLY A 567 -6.78 -19.69 -4.10
CA GLY A 567 -6.05 -18.76 -4.93
C GLY A 567 -4.55 -19.00 -4.87
N ILE A 568 -3.86 -18.79 -6.00
CA ILE A 568 -2.42 -18.88 -6.11
C ILE A 568 -1.93 -17.88 -7.16
N GLY A 569 -0.80 -17.21 -6.90
CA GLY A 569 -0.30 -16.24 -7.87
C GLY A 569 1.06 -15.66 -7.55
N SER A 570 1.70 -15.17 -8.59
CA SER A 570 2.94 -14.40 -8.53
C SER A 570 2.64 -12.94 -8.80
N HIS A 571 3.33 -12.07 -8.07
CA HIS A 571 3.14 -10.62 -8.13
C HIS A 571 4.49 -9.94 -8.16
N THR A 572 4.64 -8.91 -8.99
CA THR A 572 5.88 -8.14 -9.10
C THR A 572 5.67 -6.67 -8.81
N LYS A 573 6.68 -6.04 -8.16
CA LYS A 573 6.82 -4.61 -7.98
C LYS A 573 8.11 -4.16 -8.62
N ASN A 574 8.04 -3.24 -9.57
CA ASN A 574 9.22 -2.67 -10.21
C ASN A 574 9.97 -1.76 -9.24
N PRO A 575 11.31 -1.61 -9.41
CA PRO A 575 12.07 -0.63 -8.66
C PRO A 575 11.58 0.79 -8.97
N THR A 576 11.63 1.66 -7.97
CA THR A 576 11.34 3.09 -8.12
C THR A 576 12.50 3.82 -8.80
N ILE A 577 12.27 5.08 -9.21
CA ILE A 577 13.33 5.91 -9.79
C ILE A 577 14.49 6.10 -8.79
N ASP A 578 14.21 6.33 -7.50
CA ASP A 578 15.23 6.48 -6.46
C ASP A 578 16.10 5.22 -6.29
N GLN A 579 15.52 4.03 -6.47
CA GLN A 579 16.24 2.76 -6.39
C GLN A 579 17.09 2.46 -7.62
N LEU A 580 16.64 2.90 -8.81
CA LEU A 580 17.35 2.72 -10.08
C LEU A 580 18.49 3.74 -10.25
N TYR A 581 18.24 4.96 -9.82
CA TYR A 581 19.17 6.09 -9.96
C TYR A 581 19.47 6.71 -8.60
N PRO A 582 20.10 5.96 -7.67
CA PRO A 582 20.53 6.51 -6.40
C PRO A 582 21.53 7.65 -6.60
N GLU A 583 21.64 8.51 -5.61
CA GLU A 583 22.66 9.55 -5.60
C GLU A 583 24.04 8.95 -5.44
N ASN A 584 25.05 9.53 -6.10
CA ASN A 584 26.44 9.16 -5.88
C ASN A 584 26.82 9.34 -4.41
N GLY A 585 27.66 8.46 -3.91
CA GLY A 585 28.33 8.64 -2.64
C GLY A 585 29.56 9.56 -2.84
N TYR A 586 29.83 10.41 -1.89
CA TYR A 586 31.05 11.21 -1.86
C TYR A 586 31.82 10.85 -0.59
N LEU A 587 33.03 10.40 -0.77
CA LEU A 587 33.93 10.05 0.32
C LEU A 587 35.05 11.11 0.37
N ASP A 588 34.95 12.01 1.35
CA ASP A 588 35.88 13.09 1.58
C ASP A 588 36.85 12.66 2.69
N ILE A 589 38.12 12.35 2.35
CA ILE A 589 39.14 11.87 3.27
C ILE A 589 40.12 12.97 3.51
N THR A 590 40.30 13.39 4.78
CA THR A 590 41.30 14.39 5.15
C THR A 590 42.71 13.86 4.96
N GLN A 591 43.53 14.51 4.16
CA GLN A 591 44.95 14.23 3.91
C GLN A 591 45.90 15.07 4.78
N LEU A 592 45.54 16.34 4.99
CA LEU A 592 46.24 17.25 5.89
C LEU A 592 45.19 17.99 6.74
N ASN A 593 45.41 18.08 8.04
CA ASN A 593 44.66 18.96 8.94
C ASN A 593 45.66 19.79 9.75
N TYR A 594 45.96 20.95 9.20
CA TYR A 594 46.93 21.87 9.83
C TYR A 594 46.20 23.02 10.52
N TYR A 595 46.38 23.10 11.83
CA TYR A 595 45.81 24.17 12.66
C TYR A 595 46.90 25.25 12.89
N HIS A 596 46.48 26.53 12.82
CA HIS A 596 47.28 27.69 13.17
C HIS A 596 46.42 28.69 13.95
N SER A 597 47.04 29.49 14.84
CA SER A 597 46.33 30.51 15.60
C SER A 597 45.77 31.61 14.70
N ASN A 598 46.48 32.04 13.69
CA ASN A 598 45.94 32.84 12.59
C ASN A 598 45.10 31.94 11.66
N GLU A 599 43.83 32.27 11.49
CA GLU A 599 42.90 31.52 10.67
C GLU A 599 43.29 31.47 9.20
N ASP A 600 43.91 32.49 8.66
CA ASP A 600 44.37 32.58 7.28
C ASP A 600 45.49 31.57 6.95
N TYR A 601 46.15 31.01 7.94
CA TYR A 601 47.22 30.02 7.78
C TYR A 601 46.78 28.60 8.06
N ARG A 602 45.49 28.38 8.35
CA ARG A 602 44.91 27.05 8.52
C ARG A 602 44.73 26.40 7.17
N ARG A 603 44.96 25.07 7.08
CA ARG A 603 44.72 24.30 5.88
C ARG A 603 44.17 22.92 6.20
N ILE A 604 43.08 22.56 5.57
CA ILE A 604 42.58 21.17 5.56
C ILE A 604 42.53 20.76 4.10
N ASN A 605 43.42 19.82 3.71
CA ASN A 605 43.39 19.22 2.38
C ASN A 605 42.68 17.88 2.40
N VAL A 606 41.88 17.60 1.37
CA VAL A 606 40.97 16.47 1.30
C VAL A 606 41.08 15.77 -0.04
N ARG A 607 41.09 14.45 -0.04
CA ARG A 607 40.88 13.60 -1.19
C ARG A 607 39.40 13.23 -1.26
N THR A 608 38.74 13.59 -2.34
CA THR A 608 37.35 13.18 -2.63
C THR A 608 37.32 12.00 -3.61
N TYR A 609 36.57 10.97 -3.28
CA TYR A 609 36.18 9.90 -4.18
C TYR A 609 34.69 9.98 -4.48
N VAL A 610 34.34 9.87 -5.77
CA VAL A 610 32.94 9.78 -6.23
C VAL A 610 32.57 8.31 -6.43
N ILE A 611 31.62 7.84 -5.65
CA ILE A 611 31.26 6.43 -5.58
C ILE A 611 29.92 6.21 -6.28
N ASP A 612 29.92 5.46 -7.39
CA ASP A 612 28.70 5.01 -8.03
C ASP A 612 27.97 3.97 -7.15
N ARG A 613 26.72 4.28 -6.80
CA ARG A 613 25.86 3.44 -5.96
C ARG A 613 24.81 2.69 -6.78
N VAL A 614 24.82 2.84 -8.10
CA VAL A 614 23.88 2.19 -9.01
C VAL A 614 24.03 0.67 -8.96
N ASN A 615 22.91 -0.04 -8.89
CA ASN A 615 22.85 -1.49 -9.06
C ASN A 615 22.11 -1.84 -10.35
N LYS A 616 22.85 -2.12 -11.42
CA LYS A 616 22.28 -2.52 -12.71
C LYS A 616 21.67 -3.92 -12.71
N ASP A 617 21.97 -4.74 -11.68
CA ASP A 617 21.45 -6.10 -11.54
C ASP A 617 20.11 -6.16 -10.79
N LEU A 618 19.55 -5.01 -10.40
CA LEU A 618 18.24 -4.97 -9.78
C LEU A 618 17.18 -5.63 -10.66
N LYS A 619 16.35 -6.46 -10.01
CA LYS A 619 15.19 -7.14 -10.58
C LYS A 619 13.93 -6.62 -9.89
N PRO A 620 12.74 -6.74 -10.48
CA PRO A 620 11.50 -6.49 -9.77
C PRO A 620 11.40 -7.35 -8.51
N ALA A 621 10.91 -6.76 -7.43
CA ALA A 621 10.58 -7.52 -6.23
C ALA A 621 9.44 -8.48 -6.53
N ARG A 622 9.56 -9.74 -6.14
CA ARG A 622 8.60 -10.80 -6.45
C ARG A 622 8.03 -11.40 -5.18
N ASN A 623 6.70 -11.51 -5.15
CA ASN A 623 5.96 -12.17 -4.08
C ASN A 623 5.08 -13.28 -4.65
N PHE A 624 5.21 -14.47 -4.09
CA PHE A 624 4.36 -15.62 -4.38
C PHE A 624 3.34 -15.79 -3.26
N LYS A 625 2.07 -15.88 -3.61
CA LYS A 625 0.96 -15.99 -2.67
C LYS A 625 0.11 -17.21 -2.94
N TRP A 626 -0.39 -17.83 -1.88
CA TRP A 626 -1.53 -18.74 -1.97
C TRP A 626 -2.48 -18.53 -0.79
N GLU A 627 -3.74 -18.81 -1.02
CA GLU A 627 -4.77 -18.73 0.01
C GLU A 627 -5.86 -19.76 -0.20
N VAL A 628 -6.46 -20.17 0.91
CA VAL A 628 -7.66 -21.03 0.95
C VAL A 628 -8.68 -20.34 1.82
N SER A 629 -9.90 -20.21 1.33
CA SER A 629 -10.98 -19.60 2.11
C SER A 629 -12.25 -20.45 2.09
N SER A 630 -13.05 -20.29 3.15
CA SER A 630 -14.37 -20.88 3.27
C SER A 630 -15.38 -19.81 3.69
N ASP A 631 -16.48 -19.72 2.94
CA ASP A 631 -17.61 -18.85 3.25
C ASP A 631 -18.85 -19.70 3.51
N VAL A 632 -19.44 -19.55 4.69
CA VAL A 632 -20.68 -20.20 5.09
C VAL A 632 -21.73 -19.15 5.36
N ASN A 633 -22.90 -19.33 4.76
CA ASN A 633 -24.05 -18.45 4.98
C ASN A 633 -25.26 -19.31 5.32
N TYR A 634 -25.87 -19.07 6.48
CA TYR A 634 -27.03 -19.82 6.95
C TYR A 634 -28.01 -18.88 7.65
N ASP A 635 -29.25 -18.78 7.15
CA ASP A 635 -30.32 -17.95 7.72
C ASP A 635 -29.92 -16.50 8.08
N GLY A 636 -29.00 -15.89 7.32
CA GLY A 636 -28.50 -14.55 7.57
C GLY A 636 -27.26 -14.49 8.48
N TYR A 637 -26.87 -15.60 9.11
CA TYR A 637 -25.55 -15.73 9.74
C TYR A 637 -24.48 -15.94 8.66
N ARG A 638 -23.36 -15.27 8.80
CA ARG A 638 -22.22 -15.39 7.86
C ARG A 638 -20.96 -15.71 8.62
N PHE A 639 -20.23 -16.70 8.16
CA PHE A 639 -18.91 -17.04 8.63
C PHE A 639 -17.95 -17.11 7.45
N SER A 640 -16.81 -16.43 7.57
CA SER A 640 -15.73 -16.46 6.58
C SER A 640 -14.42 -16.71 7.31
N ILE A 641 -13.60 -17.60 6.75
CA ILE A 641 -12.25 -17.87 7.24
C ILE A 641 -11.32 -17.99 6.06
N THR A 642 -10.12 -17.41 6.17
CA THR A 642 -9.06 -17.46 5.15
C THR A 642 -7.74 -17.84 5.79
N LEU A 643 -7.09 -18.85 5.23
CA LEU A 643 -5.72 -19.23 5.50
C LEU A 643 -4.85 -18.73 4.36
N PHE A 644 -3.71 -18.12 4.64
CA PHE A 644 -2.86 -17.59 3.59
C PHE A 644 -1.37 -17.76 3.91
N ARG A 645 -0.57 -17.76 2.84
CA ARG A 645 0.87 -17.64 2.90
C ARG A 645 1.37 -16.77 1.73
N GLU A 646 2.26 -15.84 2.04
CA GLU A 646 2.90 -14.93 1.10
C GLU A 646 4.40 -15.00 1.30
N ASN A 647 5.16 -15.20 0.23
CA ASN A 647 6.62 -15.34 0.27
C ASN A 647 7.24 -14.37 -0.75
N MET A 648 7.67 -13.22 -0.26
CA MET A 648 8.46 -12.28 -1.03
C MET A 648 9.94 -12.64 -0.89
N THR A 649 10.61 -12.95 -2.01
CA THR A 649 11.97 -13.47 -2.01
C THR A 649 13.03 -12.49 -2.48
N SER A 650 12.62 -11.37 -3.08
CA SER A 650 13.51 -10.41 -3.76
C SER A 650 13.11 -8.95 -3.52
N GLY A 651 12.64 -8.62 -2.32
CA GLY A 651 12.33 -7.25 -1.94
C GLY A 651 13.59 -6.37 -1.93
N PHE A 652 13.38 -5.06 -2.07
CA PHE A 652 14.47 -4.09 -2.10
C PHE A 652 15.03 -3.85 -0.70
N ARG A 653 16.36 -3.78 -0.61
CA ARG A 653 17.10 -3.52 0.63
C ARG A 653 18.39 -2.80 0.32
N SER A 654 18.78 -1.85 1.16
CA SER A 654 20.12 -1.26 1.14
C SER A 654 21.07 -2.14 1.92
N VAL A 655 22.25 -2.41 1.35
CA VAL A 655 23.33 -3.16 2.00
C VAL A 655 24.64 -2.39 1.88
N PRO A 656 25.47 -2.35 2.94
CA PRO A 656 26.80 -1.78 2.88
C PRO A 656 27.73 -2.69 2.06
N VAL A 657 28.47 -2.09 1.15
CA VAL A 657 29.56 -2.74 0.39
C VAL A 657 30.84 -1.99 0.67
N TYR A 658 31.88 -2.67 1.09
CA TYR A 658 33.19 -2.07 1.38
C TYR A 658 34.14 -2.20 0.20
N ALA A 659 35.00 -1.20 0.04
CA ALA A 659 36.11 -1.21 -0.90
C ALA A 659 37.28 -0.44 -0.32
N PRO A 660 38.52 -0.75 -0.73
CA PRO A 660 39.71 0.00 -0.33
C PRO A 660 39.81 1.33 -1.09
N TYR A 661 40.21 2.38 -0.38
CA TYR A 661 40.48 3.70 -0.92
C TYR A 661 41.80 4.19 -0.39
N SER A 662 42.69 4.66 -1.28
CA SER A 662 44.03 5.12 -0.92
C SER A 662 44.13 6.63 -0.89
N TYR A 663 44.77 7.17 0.10
CA TYR A 663 44.95 8.59 0.24
C TYR A 663 46.33 8.91 0.84
N LYS A 664 46.80 10.14 0.69
CA LYS A 664 48.03 10.63 1.30
C LYS A 664 47.77 11.11 2.71
N GLU A 665 48.52 10.68 3.67
CA GLU A 665 48.55 11.25 5.02
C GLU A 665 49.81 12.06 5.16
N TYR A 666 49.66 13.41 5.13
CA TYR A 666 50.78 14.34 5.20
C TYR A 666 51.30 14.50 6.63
N ASP A 667 52.59 14.49 6.79
CA ASP A 667 53.21 14.79 8.06
C ASP A 667 53.44 16.31 8.21
N ALA A 668 52.68 16.90 9.15
CA ALA A 668 52.74 18.33 9.44
C ALA A 668 53.75 18.68 10.52
N THR A 669 54.46 17.73 11.11
CA THR A 669 55.37 17.97 12.24
C THR A 669 56.59 18.87 11.88
N GLY A 670 57.00 18.84 10.60
CA GLY A 670 58.11 19.67 10.09
C GLY A 670 57.71 21.11 9.74
N ILE A 671 56.44 21.51 9.88
CA ILE A 671 56.00 22.87 9.55
C ILE A 671 56.35 23.81 10.71
N ASN A 672 57.18 24.83 10.43
CA ASN A 672 57.47 25.86 11.41
C ASN A 672 56.38 26.95 11.37
N PRO A 673 55.52 27.06 12.40
CA PRO A 673 54.41 28.00 12.39
C PRO A 673 54.85 29.48 12.36
N ASN A 674 56.03 29.79 12.85
CA ASN A 674 56.51 31.18 12.95
C ASN A 674 57.02 31.72 11.61
N THR A 675 57.24 30.92 10.63
CA THR A 675 57.74 31.30 9.29
C THR A 675 56.64 31.36 8.24
N LEU A 676 55.43 31.02 8.57
CA LEU A 676 54.32 31.00 7.64
C LEU A 676 53.83 32.41 7.28
N THR A 677 53.70 32.68 6.01
CA THR A 677 53.06 33.87 5.42
C THR A 677 51.78 33.55 4.65
N ALA A 678 51.47 32.28 4.54
CA ALA A 678 50.28 31.71 3.87
C ALA A 678 50.03 30.31 4.44
N PRO A 679 48.89 29.64 4.11
CA PRO A 679 48.67 28.23 4.43
C PRO A 679 49.85 27.37 3.94
N PRO A 680 50.26 26.32 4.68
CA PRO A 680 51.44 25.52 4.32
C PRO A 680 51.25 24.84 2.96
N SER A 681 52.32 24.89 2.11
CA SER A 681 52.32 24.17 0.83
C SER A 681 52.32 22.66 1.07
N LEU A 682 51.64 21.90 0.21
CA LEU A 682 51.72 20.43 0.20
C LEU A 682 52.98 19.95 -0.54
N GLU A 683 53.55 20.79 -1.38
CA GLU A 683 54.78 20.51 -2.12
C GLU A 683 55.94 20.41 -1.14
N GLY A 684 56.64 19.28 -1.18
CA GLY A 684 57.76 19.02 -0.31
C GLY A 684 57.41 18.48 1.09
N LEU A 685 56.14 18.42 1.47
CA LEU A 685 55.76 17.79 2.73
C LEU A 685 55.89 16.26 2.63
N PRO A 686 56.49 15.61 3.62
CA PRO A 686 56.48 14.16 3.70
C PRO A 686 55.04 13.64 3.81
N TYR A 687 54.75 12.51 3.17
CA TYR A 687 53.48 11.81 3.31
C TYR A 687 53.61 10.30 3.27
N THR A 688 52.69 9.63 3.87
CA THR A 688 52.51 8.17 3.77
C THR A 688 51.26 7.88 2.97
N VAL A 689 51.32 6.92 2.05
CA VAL A 689 50.09 6.43 1.36
C VAL A 689 49.40 5.42 2.26
N VAL A 690 48.18 5.72 2.63
CA VAL A 690 47.30 4.87 3.47
C VAL A 690 46.19 4.33 2.64
N SER A 691 45.91 3.03 2.76
CA SER A 691 44.73 2.39 2.18
C SER A 691 43.76 1.98 3.31
N GLU A 692 42.51 2.36 3.18
CA GLU A 692 41.49 2.09 4.19
C GLU A 692 40.19 1.65 3.56
N LEU A 693 39.47 0.75 4.24
CA LEU A 693 38.18 0.23 3.79
C LEU A 693 37.05 1.19 4.19
N PHE A 694 36.34 1.70 3.21
CA PHE A 694 35.13 2.52 3.44
C PHE A 694 33.90 1.85 2.85
N SER A 695 32.75 2.02 3.53
CA SER A 695 31.48 1.47 3.07
C SER A 695 30.75 2.43 2.11
N ARG A 696 30.05 1.84 1.19
CA ARG A 696 29.01 2.45 0.39
C ARG A 696 27.72 1.67 0.50
N ASP A 697 26.59 2.33 0.61
CA ASP A 697 25.30 1.66 0.58
C ASP A 697 24.86 1.44 -0.87
N ARG A 698 24.37 0.24 -1.15
CA ARG A 698 23.86 -0.16 -2.47
C ARG A 698 22.51 -0.84 -2.33
N THR A 699 21.51 -0.42 -3.12
CA THR A 699 20.21 -1.09 -3.15
C THR A 699 20.34 -2.44 -3.86
N SER A 700 19.75 -3.48 -3.27
CA SER A 700 19.77 -4.84 -3.79
C SER A 700 18.45 -5.56 -3.56
N ASN A 701 18.25 -6.74 -4.15
CA ASN A 701 17.10 -7.62 -3.95
C ASN A 701 17.29 -8.56 -2.73
N GLY A 702 17.75 -8.02 -1.60
CA GLY A 702 18.09 -8.78 -0.41
C GLY A 702 16.97 -8.99 0.61
N SER A 703 15.90 -8.21 0.54
CA SER A 703 14.80 -8.34 1.50
C SER A 703 13.94 -9.55 1.19
N ARG A 704 13.79 -10.43 2.19
CA ARG A 704 12.91 -11.58 2.14
C ARG A 704 11.87 -11.45 3.25
N THR A 705 10.59 -11.64 2.90
CA THR A 705 9.49 -11.54 3.86
C THR A 705 8.53 -12.71 3.65
N LEU A 706 8.35 -13.52 4.69
CA LEU A 706 7.37 -14.60 4.74
C LEU A 706 6.23 -14.18 5.66
N LYS A 707 5.01 -14.15 5.15
CA LYS A 707 3.79 -13.87 5.91
C LYS A 707 2.90 -15.11 5.89
N GLU A 708 2.42 -15.51 7.06
CA GLU A 708 1.49 -16.62 7.25
C GLU A 708 0.39 -16.15 8.19
N GLY A 709 -0.84 -16.60 7.99
CA GLY A 709 -1.89 -16.22 8.91
C GLY A 709 -3.26 -16.78 8.64
N ILE A 710 -4.15 -16.46 9.57
CA ILE A 710 -5.56 -16.82 9.57
C ILE A 710 -6.35 -15.54 9.76
N GLU A 711 -7.31 -15.29 8.89
CA GLU A 711 -8.29 -14.20 9.00
C GLU A 711 -9.67 -14.83 9.16
N TYR A 712 -10.52 -14.29 10.03
CA TYR A 712 -11.89 -14.76 10.19
C TYR A 712 -12.86 -13.63 10.50
N THR A 713 -14.10 -13.82 10.03
CA THR A 713 -15.23 -12.92 10.31
C THR A 713 -16.48 -13.74 10.51
N PHE A 714 -17.20 -13.46 11.57
CA PHE A 714 -18.52 -14.01 11.86
C PHE A 714 -19.50 -12.85 12.07
N SER A 715 -20.65 -12.86 11.40
CA SER A 715 -21.72 -11.89 11.61
C SER A 715 -23.05 -12.63 11.82
N THR A 716 -23.82 -12.20 12.81
CA THR A 716 -25.17 -12.69 13.01
C THR A 716 -26.16 -11.98 12.07
N LYS A 717 -27.34 -12.54 11.88
CA LYS A 717 -28.47 -11.73 11.47
C LYS A 717 -28.79 -10.71 12.56
N ARG A 718 -29.52 -9.67 12.21
CA ARG A 718 -30.04 -8.73 13.21
C ARG A 718 -31.06 -9.44 14.10
N PHE A 719 -30.90 -9.32 15.41
CA PHE A 719 -31.89 -9.75 16.39
C PHE A 719 -32.95 -8.65 16.49
N GLU A 720 -34.12 -8.88 15.93
CA GLU A 720 -35.16 -7.85 15.81
C GLU A 720 -35.68 -7.37 17.17
N SER A 721 -35.69 -8.25 18.20
CA SER A 721 -36.14 -7.92 19.55
C SER A 721 -35.29 -6.83 20.22
N ILE A 722 -34.00 -6.82 19.96
CA ILE A 722 -33.04 -5.84 20.54
C ILE A 722 -32.43 -4.94 19.49
N HIS A 723 -32.88 -5.06 18.23
CA HIS A 723 -32.39 -4.31 17.09
C HIS A 723 -30.84 -4.35 16.92
N THR A 724 -30.19 -5.44 17.31
CA THR A 724 -28.74 -5.56 17.42
C THR A 724 -28.22 -6.64 16.47
N ARG A 725 -27.07 -6.35 15.83
CA ARG A 725 -26.24 -7.31 15.10
C ARG A 725 -24.93 -7.47 15.84
N LEU A 726 -24.44 -8.70 15.94
CA LEU A 726 -23.11 -9.01 16.45
C LEU A 726 -22.19 -9.32 15.28
N THR A 727 -20.99 -8.75 15.32
CA THR A 727 -19.90 -9.04 14.39
C THR A 727 -18.64 -9.36 15.18
N ILE A 728 -18.00 -10.48 14.85
CA ILE A 728 -16.73 -10.91 15.40
C ILE A 728 -15.77 -11.00 14.25
N ASN A 729 -14.68 -10.27 14.29
CA ASN A 729 -13.61 -10.40 13.31
C ASN A 729 -12.25 -10.48 14.02
N GLY A 730 -11.31 -11.13 13.39
CA GLY A 730 -9.98 -11.24 13.98
C GLY A 730 -8.99 -11.86 13.02
N ALA A 731 -7.75 -11.87 13.47
CA ALA A 731 -6.67 -12.49 12.74
C ALA A 731 -5.54 -12.95 13.64
N TRP A 732 -4.83 -13.97 13.18
CA TRP A 732 -3.49 -14.32 13.63
C TRP A 732 -2.53 -14.14 12.45
N PHE A 733 -1.46 -13.36 12.67
CA PHE A 733 -0.43 -13.11 11.68
C PHE A 733 0.93 -13.47 12.25
N LYS A 734 1.74 -14.12 11.41
CA LYS A 734 3.15 -14.37 11.66
C LYS A 734 3.95 -13.86 10.47
N THR A 735 4.91 -13.01 10.73
CA THR A 735 5.77 -12.42 9.69
C THR A 735 7.23 -12.69 10.04
N THR A 736 7.96 -13.29 9.10
CA THR A 736 9.40 -13.50 9.23
C THR A 736 10.11 -12.62 8.20
N TYR A 737 11.02 -11.79 8.68
CA TYR A 737 11.88 -10.92 7.89
C TYR A 737 13.28 -11.49 7.87
N GLU A 738 13.90 -11.54 6.69
CA GLU A 738 15.24 -12.05 6.48
C GLU A 738 16.01 -11.19 5.49
N ASN A 739 17.33 -11.24 5.55
CA ASN A 739 18.19 -10.77 4.48
C ASN A 739 18.80 -11.99 3.78
N SER A 740 18.57 -12.13 2.48
CA SER A 740 19.08 -13.24 1.67
C SER A 740 20.51 -13.02 1.15
N GLN A 741 21.09 -11.86 1.43
CA GLN A 741 22.42 -11.48 0.98
C GLN A 741 23.39 -11.41 2.15
N SER A 742 24.68 -11.62 1.87
CA SER A 742 25.73 -11.40 2.85
C SER A 742 25.80 -9.93 3.24
N VAL A 743 26.12 -9.65 4.50
CA VAL A 743 26.35 -8.31 5.02
C VAL A 743 27.81 -8.16 5.40
N MET A 744 28.41 -7.07 4.94
CA MET A 744 29.75 -6.65 5.30
C MET A 744 29.70 -5.77 6.53
N VAL A 745 30.50 -6.10 7.53
CA VAL A 745 30.56 -5.31 8.79
C VAL A 745 32.00 -5.09 9.20
N ARG A 746 32.37 -3.84 9.34
CA ARG A 746 33.66 -3.43 9.91
C ARG A 746 33.51 -3.24 11.42
N PRO A 747 34.38 -3.83 12.25
CA PRO A 747 34.36 -3.61 13.69
C PRO A 747 34.60 -2.12 14.01
N SER A 748 33.98 -1.64 15.08
CA SER A 748 34.26 -0.27 15.60
C SER A 748 35.54 -0.19 16.43
N ALA A 749 36.22 -1.31 16.68
CA ALA A 749 37.46 -1.36 17.45
C ALA A 749 38.58 -0.59 16.75
N VAL A 750 39.38 0.09 17.56
CA VAL A 750 40.54 0.91 17.14
C VAL A 750 41.79 0.30 17.71
N LEU A 751 42.76 -0.01 16.86
CA LEU A 751 44.11 -0.47 17.24
C LEU A 751 45.12 0.55 16.72
N ASN A 752 46.04 1.00 17.56
CA ASN A 752 47.08 1.97 17.21
C ASN A 752 46.51 3.25 16.53
N ASN A 753 45.47 3.84 17.11
CA ASN A 753 44.73 5.00 16.58
C ASN A 753 44.08 4.81 15.21
N ARG A 754 44.01 3.59 14.69
CA ARG A 754 43.31 3.27 13.44
C ARG A 754 42.21 2.24 13.66
N GLN A 755 41.10 2.41 12.97
CA GLN A 755 40.05 1.42 12.95
C GLN A 755 40.58 0.16 12.26
N ILE A 756 40.09 -1.00 12.73
CA ILE A 756 40.51 -2.31 12.17
C ILE A 756 40.34 -2.33 10.66
N GLY A 757 41.45 -2.71 9.96
CA GLY A 757 41.52 -2.76 8.50
C GLY A 757 40.92 -4.02 7.87
N HIS A 758 39.99 -4.71 8.57
CA HIS A 758 39.32 -5.89 8.09
C HIS A 758 37.82 -5.76 8.22
N VAL A 759 37.08 -6.38 7.29
CA VAL A 759 35.62 -6.38 7.25
C VAL A 759 35.12 -7.81 7.22
N GLY A 760 34.32 -8.20 8.21
CA GLY A 760 33.69 -9.53 8.23
C GLY A 760 32.51 -9.58 7.26
N ILE A 761 32.36 -10.69 6.57
CA ILE A 761 31.29 -11.00 5.61
C ILE A 761 30.44 -12.14 6.18
N TYR A 762 29.17 -11.84 6.50
CA TYR A 762 28.28 -12.75 7.20
C TYR A 762 27.09 -13.10 6.32
N LYS A 763 26.90 -14.37 6.01
CA LYS A 763 25.70 -14.87 5.31
C LYS A 763 24.50 -14.93 6.24
N ASP A 764 24.69 -15.45 7.46
CA ASP A 764 23.65 -15.51 8.48
C ASP A 764 23.70 -14.21 9.31
N ASN A 765 22.92 -13.20 8.90
CA ASN A 765 23.09 -11.85 9.42
C ASN A 765 21.82 -11.19 9.95
N ASP A 766 20.63 -11.67 9.58
CA ASP A 766 19.39 -11.04 10.00
C ASP A 766 18.18 -11.97 9.81
N ARG A 767 17.49 -12.27 10.90
CA ARG A 767 16.19 -12.93 10.86
C ARG A 767 15.36 -12.54 12.07
N LEU A 768 14.23 -11.88 11.81
CA LEU A 768 13.28 -11.47 12.83
C LEU A 768 11.90 -12.05 12.53
N THR A 769 11.30 -12.74 13.51
CA THR A 769 9.92 -13.21 13.43
C THR A 769 9.06 -12.36 14.35
N THR A 770 7.94 -11.85 13.83
CA THR A 770 6.91 -11.15 14.60
C THR A 770 5.59 -11.89 14.49
N GLU A 771 4.82 -11.94 15.58
CA GLU A 771 3.51 -12.58 15.64
C GLU A 771 2.50 -11.66 16.29
N MET A 772 1.24 -11.75 15.87
CA MET A 772 0.14 -11.01 16.49
C MET A 772 -1.15 -11.83 16.38
N ALA A 773 -1.94 -11.84 17.46
CA ALA A 773 -3.30 -12.38 17.42
C ALA A 773 -4.26 -11.36 18.03
N ASN A 774 -5.38 -11.09 17.36
CA ASN A 774 -6.42 -10.21 17.87
C ASN A 774 -7.81 -10.66 17.46
N THR A 775 -8.82 -10.23 18.24
CA THR A 775 -10.24 -10.43 17.97
C THR A 775 -11.01 -9.18 18.37
N ASN A 776 -11.90 -8.73 17.51
CA ASN A 776 -12.82 -7.62 17.78
C ASN A 776 -14.24 -8.17 17.86
N PHE A 777 -14.96 -7.82 18.92
CA PHE A 777 -16.38 -8.13 19.15
C PHE A 777 -17.15 -6.82 19.03
N THR A 778 -18.03 -6.69 18.05
CA THR A 778 -18.79 -5.46 17.82
C THR A 778 -20.28 -5.77 17.89
N ALA A 779 -20.99 -5.05 18.73
CA ALA A 779 -22.45 -5.06 18.83
C ALA A 779 -23.00 -3.74 18.28
N ASP A 780 -23.68 -3.82 17.14
CA ASP A 780 -24.28 -2.67 16.46
C ASP A 780 -25.80 -2.70 16.65
N THR A 781 -26.33 -1.67 17.30
CA THR A 781 -27.75 -1.48 17.57
C THR A 781 -28.28 -0.26 16.81
N ASP A 782 -29.32 -0.44 16.05
CA ASP A 782 -30.04 0.66 15.38
C ASP A 782 -31.54 0.57 15.74
N ILE A 783 -32.04 1.56 16.45
CA ILE A 783 -33.41 1.66 16.88
C ILE A 783 -34.14 2.65 15.95
N PRO A 784 -34.82 2.16 14.88
CA PRO A 784 -35.40 3.02 13.87
C PRO A 784 -36.46 3.98 14.43
N ARG A 785 -37.24 3.52 15.41
CA ARG A 785 -38.31 4.33 16.07
C ARG A 785 -37.75 5.56 16.76
N LEU A 786 -36.54 5.44 17.35
CA LEU A 786 -35.85 6.54 18.00
C LEU A 786 -34.89 7.26 17.08
N LYS A 787 -34.62 6.73 15.86
CA LYS A 787 -33.57 7.21 14.94
C LYS A 787 -32.22 7.28 15.66
N LEU A 788 -31.96 6.30 16.50
CA LEU A 788 -30.77 6.22 17.35
C LEU A 788 -29.99 4.94 17.00
N GLY A 789 -28.74 5.14 16.63
CA GLY A 789 -27.78 4.04 16.44
C GLY A 789 -26.67 4.12 17.49
N PHE A 790 -26.24 2.98 18.02
CA PHE A 790 -25.05 2.92 18.85
C PHE A 790 -24.31 1.60 18.62
N SER A 791 -23.02 1.64 18.81
CA SER A 791 -22.19 0.44 18.76
C SER A 791 -21.20 0.40 19.92
N ILE A 792 -20.97 -0.81 20.39
CA ILE A 792 -19.97 -1.14 21.39
C ILE A 792 -19.01 -2.13 20.74
N SER A 793 -17.72 -1.82 20.80
CA SER A 793 -16.67 -2.69 20.25
C SER A 793 -15.66 -3.02 21.34
N ALA A 794 -15.50 -4.31 21.64
CA ALA A 794 -14.44 -4.83 22.51
C ALA A 794 -13.32 -5.36 21.63
N GLN A 795 -12.14 -4.73 21.69
CA GLN A 795 -10.97 -5.07 20.88
C GLN A 795 -9.93 -5.77 21.75
N CYS A 796 -9.85 -7.09 21.59
CA CYS A 796 -8.91 -7.95 22.30
C CYS A 796 -7.63 -8.10 21.46
N LEU A 797 -6.49 -7.71 22.00
CA LEU A 797 -5.17 -8.14 21.53
C LEU A 797 -4.74 -9.30 22.43
N TRP A 798 -4.69 -10.50 21.89
CA TRP A 798 -4.28 -11.67 22.65
C TRP A 798 -2.80 -11.62 23.01
N PHE A 799 -1.97 -11.30 22.02
CA PHE A 799 -0.55 -11.04 22.18
C PHE A 799 0.03 -10.41 20.93
N THR A 800 1.17 -9.73 21.09
CA THR A 800 2.17 -9.56 20.04
C THR A 800 3.49 -10.13 20.54
N ALA A 801 4.24 -10.77 19.65
CA ALA A 801 5.54 -11.33 20.00
C ALA A 801 6.57 -11.01 18.94
N SER A 802 7.83 -10.88 19.36
CA SER A 802 8.96 -10.75 18.45
C SER A 802 10.10 -11.64 18.94
N GLN A 803 10.82 -12.24 17.98
CA GLN A 803 11.96 -13.07 18.28
C GLN A 803 12.97 -13.04 17.14
N ARG A 804 14.23 -12.89 17.46
CA ARG A 804 15.35 -13.04 16.53
C ARG A 804 15.85 -14.47 16.55
N LYS A 805 16.27 -14.98 15.38
CA LYS A 805 16.96 -16.26 15.28
C LYS A 805 18.40 -16.09 15.76
N PRO A 806 18.98 -17.05 16.50
CA PRO A 806 20.43 -17.06 16.73
C PRO A 806 21.21 -17.00 15.42
N LEU A 807 22.18 -16.11 15.37
CA LEU A 807 23.04 -15.87 14.23
C LEU A 807 24.43 -16.45 14.48
N SER A 808 25.19 -16.72 13.42
CA SER A 808 26.61 -17.10 13.54
C SER A 808 27.39 -15.94 14.14
N ASN A 809 28.21 -16.23 15.14
CA ASN A 809 29.14 -15.27 15.75
C ASN A 809 30.34 -14.99 14.85
N ILE A 810 30.75 -15.96 14.05
CA ILE A 810 31.90 -15.87 13.15
C ILE A 810 31.49 -15.52 11.74
N PRO A 811 32.31 -14.77 10.98
CA PRO A 811 32.01 -14.48 9.58
C PRO A 811 32.24 -15.74 8.71
N ASP A 812 31.61 -15.82 7.53
CA ASP A 812 31.88 -16.83 6.52
C ASP A 812 33.21 -16.55 5.80
N SER A 813 33.55 -15.30 5.66
CA SER A 813 34.77 -14.80 5.03
C SER A 813 35.05 -13.39 5.53
N TYR A 814 36.24 -12.87 5.23
CA TYR A 814 36.57 -11.48 5.54
C TYR A 814 37.34 -10.83 4.39
N MET A 815 37.26 -9.51 4.33
CA MET A 815 38.00 -8.67 3.41
C MET A 815 39.16 -8.02 4.17
N ASP A 816 40.41 -8.11 3.62
CA ASP A 816 41.56 -7.40 4.16
C ASP A 816 41.62 -5.94 3.73
N ALA A 817 42.60 -5.18 4.24
CA ALA A 817 42.78 -3.78 3.94
C ALA A 817 43.06 -3.48 2.45
N SER A 818 43.51 -4.48 1.69
CA SER A 818 43.75 -4.37 0.26
C SER A 818 42.51 -4.70 -0.59
N GLY A 819 41.44 -5.16 0.06
CA GLY A 819 40.20 -5.54 -0.63
C GLY A 819 40.12 -6.98 -1.06
N ASN A 820 41.08 -7.83 -0.70
CA ASN A 820 41.05 -9.26 -1.00
C ASN A 820 40.16 -10.00 -0.03
N VAL A 821 39.36 -10.93 -0.54
CA VAL A 821 38.43 -11.72 0.28
C VAL A 821 39.06 -13.09 0.61
N HIS A 822 39.15 -13.37 1.88
CA HIS A 822 39.69 -14.62 2.45
C HIS A 822 38.56 -15.41 3.11
N GLN A 823 38.58 -16.75 2.96
CA GLN A 823 37.65 -17.62 3.67
C GLN A 823 38.07 -17.69 5.15
N TRP A 824 37.12 -17.68 6.06
CA TRP A 824 37.39 -17.86 7.48
C TRP A 824 37.91 -19.26 7.76
N GLN A 825 38.99 -19.35 8.50
CA GLN A 825 39.65 -20.62 8.88
C GLN A 825 39.49 -20.88 10.40
N ALA A 826 39.54 -22.15 10.78
CA ALA A 826 39.57 -22.49 12.21
C ALA A 826 40.89 -21.97 12.83
N GLY A 827 40.75 -21.18 13.88
CA GLY A 827 41.88 -20.51 14.56
C GLY A 827 41.99 -19.04 14.26
N ASP A 828 41.33 -18.49 13.22
CA ASP A 828 41.35 -17.06 12.91
C ASP A 828 40.80 -16.20 14.08
N GLU A 829 39.94 -16.78 14.92
CA GLU A 829 39.41 -16.16 16.13
C GLU A 829 40.51 -15.86 17.17
N ASN A 830 41.68 -16.46 17.07
CA ASN A 830 42.81 -16.24 17.95
C ASN A 830 43.79 -15.18 17.41
N ASP A 831 43.64 -14.78 16.14
CA ASP A 831 44.44 -13.74 15.55
C ASP A 831 44.18 -12.39 16.23
N ALA A 832 45.21 -11.56 16.43
CA ALA A 832 45.13 -10.30 17.15
C ALA A 832 44.19 -9.29 16.52
N THR A 833 43.94 -9.38 15.20
CA THR A 833 43.10 -8.49 14.41
C THR A 833 41.79 -9.16 14.07
N LEU A 834 41.78 -10.38 13.57
CA LEU A 834 40.58 -11.10 13.10
C LEU A 834 39.62 -11.45 14.22
N ARG A 835 40.10 -11.63 15.47
CA ARG A 835 39.22 -11.83 16.64
C ARG A 835 38.14 -10.78 16.80
N TRP A 836 38.39 -9.56 16.33
CA TRP A 836 37.41 -8.46 16.39
C TRP A 836 36.27 -8.60 15.38
N LEU A 837 36.41 -9.51 14.42
CA LEU A 837 35.34 -9.89 13.50
C LEU A 837 34.38 -10.92 14.14
N VAL A 838 34.73 -11.53 15.25
CA VAL A 838 33.83 -12.41 15.99
C VAL A 838 32.84 -11.54 16.75
N ARG A 839 31.55 -11.75 16.48
CA ARG A 839 30.46 -11.01 17.11
C ARG A 839 30.08 -11.65 18.43
N ASP A 840 29.90 -10.85 19.43
CA ASP A 840 29.32 -11.29 20.69
C ASP A 840 27.86 -10.84 20.79
N TYR A 841 26.96 -11.78 20.86
CA TYR A 841 25.54 -11.54 21.06
C TYR A 841 25.13 -11.98 22.45
N ASN A 842 24.64 -11.04 23.24
CA ASN A 842 24.01 -11.40 24.51
C ASN A 842 22.83 -12.34 24.24
N GLN A 843 22.70 -13.43 25.00
CA GLN A 843 21.63 -14.41 24.85
C GLN A 843 20.23 -13.77 24.93
N SER A 844 20.09 -12.71 25.70
CA SER A 844 18.84 -11.93 25.79
C SER A 844 18.37 -11.34 24.46
N TYR A 845 19.29 -11.12 23.50
CA TYR A 845 18.99 -10.64 22.14
C TYR A 845 18.10 -11.60 21.35
N TYR A 846 18.12 -12.88 21.69
CA TYR A 846 17.35 -13.94 21.01
C TYR A 846 16.12 -14.36 21.79
N ASN A 847 15.89 -13.80 22.96
CA ASN A 847 14.70 -14.10 23.72
C ASN A 847 13.44 -13.67 22.96
N ARG A 848 12.39 -14.46 23.13
CA ARG A 848 11.05 -14.08 22.65
C ARG A 848 10.49 -13.01 23.55
N ASP A 849 10.27 -11.82 22.98
CA ASP A 849 9.61 -10.70 23.66
C ASP A 849 8.11 -10.73 23.38
N VAL A 850 7.30 -10.70 24.43
CA VAL A 850 5.84 -10.85 24.31
C VAL A 850 5.14 -9.70 25.01
N VAL A 851 4.34 -8.96 24.25
CA VAL A 851 3.34 -8.03 24.78
C VAL A 851 2.10 -8.83 25.16
N PRO A 852 1.68 -8.83 26.42
CA PRO A 852 0.58 -9.67 26.88
C PRO A 852 -0.78 -9.12 26.43
N PHE A 853 -1.82 -9.88 26.77
CA PHE A 853 -3.22 -9.54 26.52
C PHE A 853 -3.56 -8.10 26.89
N SER A 854 -4.32 -7.44 26.03
CA SER A 854 -4.97 -6.16 26.29
C SER A 854 -6.36 -6.09 25.67
N LEU A 855 -7.24 -5.36 26.32
CA LEU A 855 -8.64 -5.16 25.92
C LEU A 855 -8.97 -3.68 25.92
N ASN A 856 -9.52 -3.18 24.83
CA ASN A 856 -10.06 -1.82 24.72
C ASN A 856 -11.56 -1.89 24.43
N LEU A 857 -12.34 -1.12 25.16
CA LEU A 857 -13.76 -0.95 24.91
C LEU A 857 -14.02 0.40 24.23
N ASN A 858 -14.60 0.38 23.03
CA ASN A 858 -14.96 1.56 22.26
C ASN A 858 -16.48 1.71 22.21
N PHE A 859 -16.96 2.94 22.22
CA PHE A 859 -18.37 3.29 22.16
C PHE A 859 -18.60 4.34 21.09
N LYS A 860 -19.69 4.17 20.30
CA LYS A 860 -20.13 5.13 19.29
C LYS A 860 -21.66 5.29 19.38
N VAL A 861 -22.15 6.50 19.21
CA VAL A 861 -23.57 6.81 19.17
C VAL A 861 -23.88 7.79 18.05
N THR A 862 -25.01 7.58 17.39
CA THR A 862 -25.46 8.39 16.25
C THR A 862 -26.95 8.68 16.40
N LYS A 863 -27.34 9.94 16.28
CA LYS A 863 -28.73 10.40 16.36
C LYS A 863 -29.10 11.16 15.09
N LYS A 864 -30.15 10.70 14.40
CA LYS A 864 -30.71 11.40 13.24
C LYS A 864 -31.86 12.29 13.67
N LEU A 865 -31.82 13.54 13.19
CA LEU A 865 -32.79 14.60 13.51
C LEU A 865 -33.32 15.25 12.22
N LEU A 866 -34.31 16.12 12.30
CA LEU A 866 -34.85 16.92 11.20
C LEU A 866 -35.21 16.10 9.96
N ARG A 867 -35.90 14.97 10.11
CA ARG A 867 -36.25 14.02 9.03
C ARG A 867 -34.99 13.48 8.32
N ASP A 868 -33.96 13.13 9.08
CA ASP A 868 -32.66 12.58 8.65
C ASP A 868 -31.75 13.58 7.92
N ARG A 869 -32.08 14.88 7.98
CA ARG A 869 -31.25 15.95 7.43
C ARG A 869 -30.07 16.35 8.32
N LEU A 870 -30.17 16.12 9.61
CA LEU A 870 -29.11 16.36 10.58
C LEU A 870 -28.78 15.04 11.29
N ASN A 871 -27.51 14.64 11.24
CA ASN A 871 -26.97 13.50 11.96
C ASN A 871 -25.92 14.00 12.95
N ILE A 872 -26.13 13.73 14.23
CA ILE A 872 -25.18 14.03 15.30
C ILE A 872 -24.56 12.70 15.72
N ALA A 873 -23.26 12.63 15.76
CA ALA A 873 -22.56 11.43 16.15
C ALA A 873 -21.44 11.75 17.15
N MET A 874 -21.24 10.84 18.11
CA MET A 874 -20.18 10.92 19.12
C MET A 874 -19.49 9.57 19.18
N PHE A 875 -18.19 9.58 19.37
CA PHE A 875 -17.42 8.38 19.63
C PHE A 875 -16.49 8.58 20.83
N CYS A 876 -16.22 7.49 21.53
CA CYS A 876 -15.19 7.39 22.55
C CYS A 876 -14.45 6.06 22.37
N ASN A 877 -13.22 6.13 21.90
CA ASN A 877 -12.33 4.99 21.85
C ASN A 877 -11.63 4.84 23.20
N LYS A 878 -11.42 3.59 23.62
CA LYS A 878 -10.79 3.26 24.90
C LYS A 878 -11.56 3.90 26.07
N LEU A 879 -12.90 3.88 26.00
CA LEU A 879 -13.76 4.27 27.11
C LEU A 879 -13.42 3.51 28.39
N TRP A 880 -13.01 2.28 28.24
CA TRP A 880 -12.40 1.45 29.26
C TRP A 880 -11.29 0.63 28.62
N ASP A 881 -10.18 0.44 29.35
CA ASP A 881 -9.05 -0.35 28.88
C ASP A 881 -8.49 -1.26 30.00
N TYR A 882 -8.02 -2.41 29.56
CA TYR A 882 -7.17 -3.29 30.36
C TYR A 882 -5.86 -3.48 29.59
N THR A 883 -4.85 -2.78 30.02
CA THR A 883 -3.54 -2.75 29.35
C THR A 883 -2.44 -2.92 30.42
N PRO A 884 -2.20 -4.15 30.90
CA PRO A 884 -1.26 -4.40 31.97
C PRO A 884 0.18 -4.07 31.59
N ASP A 885 0.96 -3.65 32.56
CA ASP A 885 2.41 -3.53 32.43
C ASP A 885 3.02 -4.91 32.15
N TYR A 886 4.17 -4.94 31.50
CA TYR A 886 4.87 -6.18 31.22
C TYR A 886 6.39 -5.99 31.23
N LYS A 887 7.14 -7.08 31.33
CA LYS A 887 8.60 -7.06 31.22
C LYS A 887 9.03 -7.42 29.81
N SER A 888 9.92 -6.60 29.23
CA SER A 888 10.68 -6.88 28.02
C SER A 888 12.14 -7.06 28.41
N GLY A 889 12.60 -8.31 28.45
CA GLY A 889 13.87 -8.65 29.08
C GLY A 889 13.88 -8.25 30.58
N THR A 890 14.79 -7.37 30.94
CA THR A 890 14.91 -6.83 32.32
C THR A 890 14.15 -5.52 32.55
N ILE A 891 13.61 -4.92 31.49
CA ILE A 891 12.96 -3.60 31.53
C ILE A 891 11.46 -3.78 31.79
N LEU A 892 10.92 -3.08 32.79
CA LEU A 892 9.50 -2.98 33.01
C LEU A 892 8.92 -1.91 32.08
N ILE A 893 8.05 -2.36 31.16
CA ILE A 893 7.31 -1.48 30.23
C ILE A 893 5.98 -1.14 30.89
N ARG A 894 5.85 0.10 31.32
CA ARG A 894 4.58 0.64 31.81
C ARG A 894 3.76 1.16 30.65
N ARG A 895 2.49 0.78 30.60
CA ARG A 895 1.56 1.20 29.56
C ARG A 895 0.45 2.04 30.15
N HIS A 896 0.24 3.20 29.58
CA HIS A 896 -0.86 4.08 29.91
C HIS A 896 -1.65 4.41 28.64
N VAL A 897 -2.95 4.25 28.68
CA VAL A 897 -3.85 4.47 27.57
C VAL A 897 -4.89 5.49 27.97
N ASN A 898 -5.01 6.57 27.20
CA ASN A 898 -6.01 7.60 27.43
C ASN A 898 -7.24 7.38 26.55
N PRO A 899 -8.46 7.68 27.02
CA PRO A 899 -9.63 7.75 26.17
C PRO A 899 -9.44 8.76 25.05
N TYR A 900 -9.94 8.45 23.86
CA TYR A 900 -9.96 9.34 22.72
C TYR A 900 -11.39 9.53 22.21
N PHE A 901 -11.89 10.76 22.20
CA PHE A 901 -13.27 11.05 21.87
C PHE A 901 -13.43 12.20 20.87
N GLY A 902 -14.57 12.24 20.23
CA GLY A 902 -14.94 13.29 19.30
C GLY A 902 -16.42 13.37 19.03
N LEU A 903 -16.81 14.50 18.42
CA LEU A 903 -18.16 14.84 18.00
C LEU A 903 -18.19 15.15 16.50
N GLU A 904 -19.26 14.72 15.84
CA GLU A 904 -19.47 14.95 14.42
C GLU A 904 -20.92 15.43 14.16
N LEU A 905 -21.04 16.39 13.27
CA LEU A 905 -22.29 16.89 12.73
C LEU A 905 -22.32 16.70 11.22
N ASN A 906 -23.28 15.96 10.71
CA ASN A 906 -23.53 15.80 9.28
C ASN A 906 -24.86 16.45 8.92
N VAL A 907 -24.85 17.35 7.93
CA VAL A 907 -26.04 18.05 7.42
C VAL A 907 -26.23 17.66 5.96
N LYS A 908 -27.45 17.27 5.61
CA LYS A 908 -27.87 16.95 4.25
C LYS A 908 -29.08 17.80 3.86
N LEU A 909 -28.92 18.67 2.85
CA LEU A 909 -29.94 19.63 2.38
C LEU A 909 -30.29 19.39 0.91
#